data_f237458fdb9ded9fd1017288b41c5f48
#
_entry.id   f237458fdb9ded9fd1017288b41c5f48
#
_cell.length_a   1.000
_cell.length_b   1.000
_cell.length_c   1.000
_cell.angle_alpha   90.00
_cell.angle_beta   90.00
_cell.angle_gamma   90.00
#
_symmetry.space_group_name_H-M   'P 1'
#
loop_
_entity.id
_entity.type
_entity.pdbx_description
1 polymer ?
#
loop_
_entity_poly.entity_id
_entity_poly.type
_entity_poly.pdbx_seq_one_letter_code
_entity_poly.pdbx_strand_id
1 'polypeptide(L)'
;MLQRPRLFERLTAATRRRVTVVDAPAGSGKTILLDSWLRTADISRSGWLSLDSRDNDPQVFWSGVMEALRRGGAATSGPLSELSTDDGIDIVFVDRFLDAVARLTSPVVLVLDDVHELHDPILLGDVESLVRYAPASLRLVLSGRSRLAVPMARLRVSGELADIGFDDLACVPDEAADLFELLGMDLAHDEIGQLLEHTEGWMTGLRLAALWWSAQPAGSRNVAEFGGDARVVVDYLTDELMQAHSPAARLFLLRTCLVDQIHGSLADALTGDHDGARMLDELERENALVAAVDPHRNWFRYRGLLRDFLRGELGRMMPDEIPRLHRRAAQWYVQHDDIVNGIRSALAAGDADLAGLLLVDHGHLLLARGLAVALSPLLQRIPDEQVRAHPELASILAHARLRLADPDGAEPYLRVAEPAARSDLNDAADRLPADVRHADLRLVQGSLRGSCSDEDIKLASAVLDRATAVTLLPDQQSAVDALTFHLGIAYIGRGEGIAARKALERALQQTGGVRPAWYESVAAWYAVLNATEGRLCVAADTVAALGEQRDPVGGDPAVGPLIELVSAQVWIERDRLDDAWALLDAGRTTSAGMLPGDGSEVPLAIAAQLYRARILIARGDFTAARDELAAARQPAAGLGPHLTHAADLFETEILQRQGRTDEARRLLLNAIERHPMPDLARNAVALGRLRLAEDDATGALAAVQPCLDRLTIETRLLDTVAAHLVCAEAHRVLGAPGAAREHLEHALTLAEPDGLLRVFLDAGRRIRSILTVMIPADGPHAQLRTALLRRFEAQHEPPVRNGRYVAALTDSETAVLRYLPSLLTNEEIAQDLHLSVNTIKSHLRSVYRKLDVANRREAIARARGLNLLSDERLWG
;
A
#
# COMPACT_ATOMS: atom_id res chain seq x y z
N MET A 1 -3.56 42.66 7.31
CA MET A 1 -2.21 42.03 7.33
C MET A 1 -2.40 40.60 7.78
N LEU A 2 -1.82 39.65 7.08
CA LEU A 2 -1.97 38.23 7.42
C LEU A 2 -1.40 37.95 8.81
N GLN A 3 -2.24 37.37 9.67
CA GLN A 3 -1.85 36.93 11.01
C GLN A 3 -1.34 35.49 10.93
N ARG A 4 -0.20 35.20 11.54
CA ARG A 4 0.43 33.86 11.54
C ARG A 4 0.71 33.40 12.98
N PRO A 5 -0.32 33.04 13.75
CA PRO A 5 -0.17 32.72 15.19
C PRO A 5 0.85 31.65 15.46
N ARG A 6 0.91 30.62 14.62
CA ARG A 6 1.89 29.53 14.68
C ARG A 6 3.33 30.06 14.72
N LEU A 7 3.65 31.01 13.86
CA LEU A 7 4.98 31.61 13.77
C LEU A 7 5.23 32.59 14.92
N PHE A 8 4.23 33.29 15.38
CA PHE A 8 4.35 34.17 16.56
C PHE A 8 4.68 33.39 17.83
N GLU A 9 4.02 32.23 18.04
CA GLU A 9 4.34 31.32 19.14
C GLU A 9 5.78 30.81 19.02
N ARG A 10 6.16 30.39 17.79
CA ARG A 10 7.51 29.89 17.50
C ARG A 10 8.58 30.94 17.74
N LEU A 11 8.39 32.17 17.27
CA LEU A 11 9.31 33.28 17.51
C LEU A 11 9.41 33.62 19.00
N THR A 12 8.29 33.66 19.72
CA THR A 12 8.25 33.88 21.15
C THR A 12 9.02 32.80 21.94
N ALA A 13 8.87 31.53 21.50
CA ALA A 13 9.66 30.43 22.07
C ALA A 13 11.13 30.50 21.68
N ALA A 14 11.44 30.85 20.44
CA ALA A 14 12.81 31.00 19.94
C ALA A 14 13.58 32.12 20.68
N THR A 15 12.96 33.25 20.92
CA THR A 15 13.55 34.40 21.60
C THR A 15 13.75 34.21 23.13
N ARG A 16 13.37 33.10 23.70
CA ARG A 16 13.83 32.66 25.02
C ARG A 16 15.33 32.28 25.03
N ARG A 17 15.86 31.92 23.85
CA ARG A 17 17.28 31.64 23.63
C ARG A 17 18.04 32.95 23.39
N ARG A 18 19.37 32.90 23.49
CA ARG A 18 20.20 34.09 23.28
C ARG A 18 20.14 34.64 21.88
N VAL A 19 20.18 33.74 20.89
CA VAL A 19 20.22 34.11 19.47
C VAL A 19 19.11 33.35 18.71
N THR A 20 18.38 34.10 17.93
CA THR A 20 17.41 33.56 16.97
C THR A 20 17.85 33.98 15.58
N VAL A 21 17.99 33.01 14.67
CA VAL A 21 18.30 33.25 13.25
C VAL A 21 17.05 32.97 12.41
N VAL A 22 16.69 33.93 11.58
CA VAL A 22 15.58 33.80 10.60
C VAL A 22 16.21 33.88 9.22
N ASP A 23 16.46 32.72 8.63
CA ASP A 23 17.21 32.55 7.39
C ASP A 23 16.31 31.95 6.30
N ALA A 24 16.00 32.72 5.29
CA ALA A 24 15.15 32.28 4.16
C ALA A 24 15.33 33.19 2.94
N PRO A 25 14.99 32.69 1.73
CA PRO A 25 15.09 33.46 0.48
C PRO A 25 14.35 34.80 0.52
N ALA A 26 14.66 35.65 -0.46
CA ALA A 26 13.90 36.88 -0.70
C ALA A 26 12.41 36.57 -0.80
N GLY A 27 11.58 37.46 -0.29
CA GLY A 27 10.13 37.31 -0.38
C GLY A 27 9.50 36.23 0.49
N SER A 28 10.22 35.63 1.45
CA SER A 28 9.62 34.66 2.42
C SER A 28 8.82 35.35 3.52
N GLY A 29 8.77 36.69 3.53
CA GLY A 29 7.98 37.47 4.50
C GLY A 29 8.64 37.68 5.86
N LYS A 30 9.97 37.52 5.99
CA LYS A 30 10.75 37.67 7.23
C LYS A 30 10.50 39.00 7.93
N THR A 31 10.77 40.13 7.28
CA THR A 31 10.59 41.48 7.80
C THR A 31 9.20 41.75 8.29
N ILE A 32 8.16 41.38 7.47
CA ILE A 32 6.75 41.54 7.82
C ILE A 32 6.36 40.69 9.02
N LEU A 33 6.86 39.46 9.07
CA LEU A 33 6.61 38.54 10.18
C LEU A 33 7.18 39.09 11.50
N LEU A 34 8.46 39.52 11.47
CA LEU A 34 9.14 40.02 12.63
C LEU A 34 8.52 41.33 13.17
N ASP A 35 8.17 42.28 12.27
CA ASP A 35 7.44 43.51 12.59
C ASP A 35 6.08 43.21 13.23
N SER A 36 5.28 42.30 12.59
CA SER A 36 3.98 41.91 13.10
C SER A 36 4.06 41.18 14.44
N TRP A 37 5.04 40.33 14.62
CA TRP A 37 5.31 39.64 15.88
C TRP A 37 5.69 40.62 17.01
N LEU A 38 6.61 41.58 16.77
CA LEU A 38 6.99 42.58 17.75
C LEU A 38 5.80 43.44 18.21
N ARG A 39 4.86 43.73 17.31
CA ARG A 39 3.65 44.51 17.65
C ARG A 39 2.63 43.71 18.43
N THR A 40 2.61 42.38 18.24
CA THR A 40 1.58 41.51 18.84
C THR A 40 2.07 40.88 20.15
N ALA A 41 3.35 40.57 20.23
CA ALA A 41 3.96 40.04 21.42
C ALA A 41 4.14 41.17 22.44
N ASP A 42 3.81 40.92 23.73
CA ASP A 42 3.96 41.89 24.83
C ASP A 42 5.46 42.03 25.21
N ILE A 43 6.25 42.53 24.23
CA ILE A 43 7.67 42.76 24.35
C ILE A 43 7.89 44.21 24.82
N SER A 44 8.18 44.38 26.08
CA SER A 44 8.30 45.71 26.72
C SER A 44 9.45 46.54 26.19
N ARG A 45 10.50 45.92 25.61
CA ARG A 45 11.67 46.60 25.08
C ARG A 45 12.21 45.86 23.86
N SER A 46 12.27 46.56 22.71
CA SER A 46 12.84 46.02 21.49
C SER A 46 13.53 47.10 20.68
N GLY A 47 14.63 46.76 20.04
CA GLY A 47 15.28 47.58 19.03
C GLY A 47 15.18 46.95 17.67
N TRP A 48 14.97 47.74 16.62
CA TRP A 48 14.93 47.27 15.23
C TRP A 48 15.86 48.10 14.39
N LEU A 49 16.79 47.40 13.68
CA LEU A 49 17.66 48.01 12.68
C LEU A 49 17.56 47.18 11.41
N SER A 50 17.08 47.79 10.33
CA SER A 50 17.19 47.23 8.96
C SER A 50 18.49 47.72 8.35
N LEU A 51 19.30 46.77 7.90
CA LEU A 51 20.66 47.02 7.42
C LEU A 51 20.66 47.22 5.90
N ASP A 52 21.54 48.09 5.45
CA ASP A 52 21.81 48.27 4.04
C ASP A 52 23.32 48.42 3.80
N SER A 53 23.72 48.66 2.52
CA SER A 53 25.14 48.79 2.15
C SER A 53 25.90 49.92 2.89
N ARG A 54 25.21 50.93 3.42
CA ARG A 54 25.80 52.04 4.19
C ARG A 54 26.21 51.64 5.58
N ASP A 55 25.54 50.62 6.12
CA ASP A 55 25.81 50.08 7.45
C ASP A 55 27.12 49.24 7.50
N ASN A 56 27.85 49.15 6.38
CA ASN A 56 29.20 48.59 6.35
C ASN A 56 30.28 49.55 6.91
N ASP A 57 29.86 50.70 7.34
CA ASP A 57 30.71 51.58 8.18
C ASP A 57 30.41 51.31 9.65
N PRO A 58 31.43 50.93 10.50
CA PRO A 58 31.21 50.64 11.91
C PRO A 58 30.54 51.78 12.70
N GLN A 59 30.84 53.02 12.35
CA GLN A 59 30.23 54.20 12.98
C GLN A 59 28.72 54.26 12.69
N VAL A 60 28.35 54.03 11.45
CA VAL A 60 26.95 54.07 11.01
C VAL A 60 26.18 52.91 11.65
N PHE A 61 26.72 51.69 11.58
CA PHE A 61 26.11 50.48 12.15
C PHE A 61 25.84 50.66 13.66
N TRP A 62 26.84 50.96 14.44
CA TRP A 62 26.71 51.10 15.90
C TRP A 62 25.81 52.27 16.30
N SER A 63 25.85 53.39 15.54
CA SER A 63 24.92 54.52 15.75
C SER A 63 23.48 54.07 15.48
N GLY A 64 23.26 53.24 14.43
CA GLY A 64 21.99 52.62 14.13
C GLY A 64 21.47 51.70 15.26
N VAL A 65 22.36 50.84 15.78
CA VAL A 65 22.04 49.92 16.91
C VAL A 65 21.63 50.71 18.15
N MET A 66 22.43 51.74 18.51
CA MET A 66 22.16 52.58 19.69
C MET A 66 20.83 53.35 19.52
N GLU A 67 20.56 53.87 18.35
CA GLU A 67 19.32 54.59 18.09
C GLU A 67 18.09 53.61 18.08
N ALA A 68 18.23 52.41 17.52
CA ALA A 68 17.21 51.37 17.59
C ALA A 68 16.82 51.00 19.03
N LEU A 69 17.83 50.81 19.87
CA LEU A 69 17.64 50.52 21.30
C LEU A 69 17.02 51.69 22.06
N ARG A 70 17.38 52.93 21.71
CA ARG A 70 16.79 54.14 22.28
C ARG A 70 15.33 54.29 21.96
N ARG A 71 14.95 54.09 20.66
CA ARG A 71 13.55 54.12 20.23
C ARG A 71 12.74 53.02 20.86
N GLY A 72 13.33 51.88 21.07
CA GLY A 72 12.69 50.71 21.71
C GLY A 72 12.64 50.80 23.24
N GLY A 73 13.02 51.93 23.83
CA GLY A 73 12.93 52.21 25.29
C GLY A 73 13.99 51.48 26.15
N ALA A 74 15.00 50.88 25.53
CA ALA A 74 16.04 50.14 26.24
C ALA A 74 17.21 51.05 26.65
N ALA A 75 17.48 52.12 25.90
CA ALA A 75 18.62 53.06 26.16
C ALA A 75 18.14 54.45 26.55
N THR A 76 17.06 54.60 27.29
CA THR A 76 16.49 55.88 27.72
C THR A 76 17.10 56.38 29.04
N SER A 77 17.72 55.50 29.80
CA SER A 77 18.39 55.81 31.06
C SER A 77 19.39 54.70 31.46
N GLY A 78 20.40 55.06 32.27
CA GLY A 78 21.41 54.12 32.78
C GLY A 78 22.58 53.88 31.82
N PRO A 79 23.40 52.83 32.04
CA PRO A 79 24.70 52.66 31.38
C PRO A 79 24.67 52.68 29.83
N LEU A 80 23.56 52.22 29.22
CA LEU A 80 23.37 52.24 27.77
C LEU A 80 23.17 53.64 27.22
N SER A 81 22.54 54.56 27.97
CA SER A 81 22.33 55.96 27.58
C SER A 81 23.57 56.81 27.64
N GLU A 82 24.59 56.34 28.39
CA GLU A 82 25.88 57.03 28.57
C GLU A 82 26.88 56.65 27.48
N LEU A 83 26.63 55.62 26.71
CA LEU A 83 27.46 55.18 25.59
C LEU A 83 27.28 56.13 24.41
N SER A 84 28.39 56.76 23.95
CA SER A 84 28.42 57.56 22.74
C SER A 84 29.21 56.84 21.67
N THR A 85 28.73 56.93 20.43
CA THR A 85 29.41 56.46 19.23
C THR A 85 30.37 57.54 18.68
N ASP A 86 30.30 58.79 19.19
CA ASP A 86 31.08 59.94 18.67
C ASP A 86 32.58 59.80 18.95
N ASP A 87 32.97 59.01 19.96
CA ASP A 87 34.36 58.81 20.35
C ASP A 87 35.12 57.77 19.49
N GLY A 88 34.42 57.23 18.45
CA GLY A 88 34.94 56.17 17.60
C GLY A 88 34.56 54.77 18.08
N ILE A 89 34.48 53.83 17.13
CA ILE A 89 34.14 52.41 17.37
C ILE A 89 35.43 51.59 17.35
N ASP A 90 35.77 51.02 18.48
CA ASP A 90 36.86 50.07 18.65
C ASP A 90 36.40 48.84 19.41
N ILE A 91 37.27 47.86 19.57
CA ILE A 91 36.99 46.62 20.31
C ILE A 91 36.53 46.88 21.75
N VAL A 92 36.99 47.98 22.35
CA VAL A 92 36.61 48.40 23.70
C VAL A 92 35.17 48.92 23.72
N PHE A 93 34.71 49.52 22.62
CA PHE A 93 33.32 49.95 22.49
C PHE A 93 32.34 48.75 22.55
N VAL A 94 32.61 47.67 21.81
CA VAL A 94 31.82 46.47 21.82
C VAL A 94 31.72 45.84 23.20
N ASP A 95 32.82 45.74 23.90
CA ASP A 95 32.87 45.25 25.29
C ASP A 95 32.08 46.15 26.26
N ARG A 96 32.20 47.47 26.15
CA ARG A 96 31.41 48.44 26.94
C ARG A 96 29.93 48.33 26.65
N PHE A 97 29.55 48.09 25.39
CA PHE A 97 28.15 47.86 24.98
C PHE A 97 27.60 46.60 25.63
N LEU A 98 28.33 45.48 25.55
CA LEU A 98 27.91 44.20 26.14
C LEU A 98 27.79 44.32 27.68
N ASP A 99 28.71 44.99 28.34
CA ASP A 99 28.65 45.26 29.77
C ASP A 99 27.46 46.15 30.16
N ALA A 100 27.18 47.18 29.38
CA ALA A 100 26.01 48.04 29.59
C ALA A 100 24.70 47.31 29.45
N VAL A 101 24.59 46.44 28.43
CA VAL A 101 23.41 45.58 28.21
C VAL A 101 23.27 44.54 29.32
N ALA A 102 24.39 43.97 29.81
CA ALA A 102 24.35 42.99 30.91
C ALA A 102 23.74 43.56 32.22
N ARG A 103 23.82 44.87 32.41
CA ARG A 103 23.29 45.58 33.61
C ARG A 103 21.80 45.93 33.46
N LEU A 104 21.15 45.61 32.33
CA LEU A 104 19.70 45.84 32.15
C LEU A 104 18.88 44.94 33.09
N THR A 105 17.90 45.52 33.75
CA THR A 105 17.02 44.80 34.70
C THR A 105 15.98 43.95 34.05
N SER A 106 15.70 44.17 32.74
CA SER A 106 14.80 43.35 31.92
C SER A 106 15.43 43.11 30.56
N PRO A 107 15.15 41.93 29.96
CA PRO A 107 15.70 41.61 28.66
C PRO A 107 15.22 42.57 27.56
N VAL A 108 16.10 42.83 26.60
CA VAL A 108 15.83 43.59 25.39
C VAL A 108 15.97 42.66 24.16
N VAL A 109 15.03 42.75 23.24
CA VAL A 109 15.11 42.09 21.94
C VAL A 109 15.71 43.07 20.93
N LEU A 110 16.85 42.71 20.35
CA LEU A 110 17.46 43.47 19.25
C LEU A 110 17.29 42.68 17.96
N VAL A 111 16.54 43.23 17.00
CA VAL A 111 16.37 42.67 15.65
C VAL A 111 17.34 43.42 14.74
N LEU A 112 18.22 42.65 14.10
CA LEU A 112 19.03 43.07 12.96
C LEU A 112 18.45 42.40 11.72
N ASP A 113 17.78 43.18 10.89
CA ASP A 113 17.17 42.67 9.64
C ASP A 113 18.09 42.95 8.47
N ASP A 114 18.05 42.02 7.48
CA ASP A 114 18.89 42.02 6.28
C ASP A 114 20.42 41.99 6.58
N VAL A 115 20.84 41.19 7.57
CA VAL A 115 22.25 41.05 7.99
C VAL A 115 23.20 40.59 6.89
N HIS A 116 22.63 40.04 5.79
CA HIS A 116 23.39 39.64 4.60
C HIS A 116 24.00 40.83 3.83
N GLU A 117 23.56 42.06 4.08
CA GLU A 117 24.14 43.29 3.52
C GLU A 117 25.49 43.67 4.15
N LEU A 118 25.83 43.04 5.29
CA LEU A 118 27.12 43.29 5.96
C LEU A 118 28.22 42.46 5.31
N HIS A 119 29.24 43.13 4.80
CA HIS A 119 30.39 42.54 4.14
C HIS A 119 31.72 42.96 4.76
N ASP A 120 31.74 44.02 5.52
CA ASP A 120 32.95 44.50 6.18
C ASP A 120 33.48 43.53 7.24
N PRO A 121 34.78 43.10 7.18
CA PRO A 121 35.30 42.09 8.11
C PRO A 121 35.31 42.51 9.57
N ILE A 122 35.44 43.83 9.84
CA ILE A 122 35.45 44.36 11.22
C ILE A 122 34.05 44.23 11.80
N LEU A 123 33.03 44.67 11.06
CA LEU A 123 31.64 44.54 11.50
C LEU A 123 31.17 43.08 11.63
N LEU A 124 31.61 42.22 10.73
CA LEU A 124 31.35 40.78 10.89
C LEU A 124 31.97 40.24 12.18
N GLY A 125 33.18 40.72 12.57
CA GLY A 125 33.81 40.43 13.85
C GLY A 125 33.01 40.98 15.04
N ASP A 126 32.47 42.19 14.92
CA ASP A 126 31.62 42.81 15.95
C ASP A 126 30.30 42.02 16.13
N VAL A 127 29.64 41.64 15.02
CA VAL A 127 28.42 40.78 15.04
C VAL A 127 28.74 39.40 15.60
N GLU A 128 29.92 38.82 15.29
CA GLU A 128 30.38 37.58 15.90
C GLU A 128 30.54 37.74 17.42
N SER A 129 31.10 38.87 17.87
CA SER A 129 31.26 39.20 19.30
C SER A 129 29.89 39.32 19.97
N LEU A 130 28.92 40.00 19.34
CA LEU A 130 27.55 40.06 19.82
C LEU A 130 26.94 38.68 19.97
N VAL A 131 27.06 37.84 18.95
CA VAL A 131 26.52 36.47 18.94
C VAL A 131 27.18 35.61 20.02
N ARG A 132 28.48 35.71 20.16
CA ARG A 132 29.28 34.88 21.08
C ARG A 132 29.14 35.29 22.56
N TYR A 133 29.07 36.59 22.83
CA TYR A 133 29.15 37.12 24.19
C TYR A 133 27.87 37.83 24.67
N ALA A 134 26.79 37.81 23.90
CA ALA A 134 25.49 38.37 24.30
C ALA A 134 25.12 37.95 25.73
N PRO A 135 24.88 38.90 26.67
CA PRO A 135 24.44 38.58 28.01
C PRO A 135 22.98 38.05 27.99
N ALA A 136 22.56 37.44 29.11
CA ALA A 136 21.19 36.93 29.24
C ALA A 136 20.09 38.00 29.10
N SER A 137 20.47 39.29 29.28
CA SER A 137 19.59 40.46 29.07
C SER A 137 19.45 40.88 27.59
N LEU A 138 20.24 40.29 26.64
CA LEU A 138 20.12 40.53 25.20
C LEU A 138 19.54 39.31 24.51
N ARG A 139 18.47 39.51 23.74
CA ARG A 139 17.88 38.54 22.85
C ARG A 139 18.11 39.04 21.43
N LEU A 140 19.03 38.41 20.72
CA LEU A 140 19.43 38.83 19.38
C LEU A 140 18.60 38.08 18.37
N VAL A 141 17.94 38.77 17.45
CA VAL A 141 17.23 38.20 16.29
C VAL A 141 17.95 38.68 15.05
N LEU A 142 18.53 37.76 14.32
CA LEU A 142 19.24 38.02 13.06
C LEU A 142 18.40 37.52 11.88
N SER A 143 18.04 38.42 11.00
CA SER A 143 17.26 38.05 9.79
C SER A 143 18.09 38.30 8.53
N GLY A 144 18.08 37.32 7.61
CA GLY A 144 18.86 37.46 6.39
C GLY A 144 18.35 36.61 5.24
N ARG A 145 18.87 36.86 4.03
CA ARG A 145 18.58 36.04 2.84
C ARG A 145 19.56 34.88 2.70
N SER A 146 20.74 34.98 3.33
CA SER A 146 21.77 33.95 3.24
C SER A 146 22.27 33.61 4.65
N ARG A 147 22.88 32.44 4.76
CA ARG A 147 23.51 32.04 6.03
C ARG A 147 24.60 33.01 6.41
N LEU A 148 24.44 33.60 7.60
CA LEU A 148 25.42 34.49 8.15
C LEU A 148 26.81 33.84 8.22
N ALA A 149 27.84 34.58 7.80
CA ALA A 149 29.23 34.14 7.86
C ALA A 149 29.80 34.09 9.30
N VAL A 150 28.93 34.03 10.32
CA VAL A 150 29.30 34.00 11.74
C VAL A 150 29.27 32.58 12.27
N PRO A 151 30.32 32.12 13.01
CA PRO A 151 30.37 30.74 13.53
C PRO A 151 29.35 30.50 14.66
N MET A 152 28.22 29.89 14.33
CA MET A 152 27.09 29.62 15.28
C MET A 152 27.06 28.19 15.82
N ALA A 153 27.98 27.32 15.39
CA ALA A 153 27.97 25.90 15.75
C ALA A 153 27.98 25.64 17.27
N ARG A 154 28.73 26.42 18.03
CA ARG A 154 28.78 26.29 19.49
C ARG A 154 27.44 26.62 20.16
N LEU A 155 26.77 27.67 19.73
CA LEU A 155 25.46 28.07 20.27
C LEU A 155 24.38 27.06 19.91
N ARG A 156 24.49 26.41 18.72
CA ARG A 156 23.59 25.32 18.31
C ARG A 156 23.78 24.11 19.25
N VAL A 157 25.02 23.72 19.54
CA VAL A 157 25.32 22.59 20.43
C VAL A 157 24.91 22.89 21.87
N SER A 158 25.09 24.13 22.36
CA SER A 158 24.70 24.54 23.75
C SER A 158 23.18 24.77 23.89
N GLY A 159 22.41 24.71 22.77
CA GLY A 159 20.95 24.96 22.77
C GLY A 159 20.59 26.45 22.96
N GLU A 160 21.54 27.36 22.79
CA GLU A 160 21.35 28.82 22.93
C GLU A 160 20.95 29.51 21.62
N LEU A 161 20.94 28.76 20.50
CA LEU A 161 20.52 29.20 19.19
C LEU A 161 19.15 28.60 18.82
N ALA A 162 18.31 29.41 18.21
CA ALA A 162 17.13 28.95 17.50
C ALA A 162 17.26 29.30 16.03
N ASP A 163 17.00 28.31 15.17
CA ASP A 163 16.95 28.49 13.71
C ASP A 163 15.47 28.46 13.24
N ILE A 164 15.12 29.42 12.39
CA ILE A 164 13.83 29.50 11.70
C ILE A 164 14.15 29.62 10.21
N GLY A 165 13.94 28.54 9.46
CA GLY A 165 14.26 28.44 8.04
C GLY A 165 13.07 28.65 7.12
N PHE A 166 13.31 28.44 5.82
CA PHE A 166 12.28 28.56 4.79
C PHE A 166 11.08 27.65 5.08
N ASP A 167 11.33 26.38 5.41
CA ASP A 167 10.25 25.39 5.62
C ASP A 167 9.37 25.74 6.83
N ASP A 168 9.96 26.42 7.83
CA ASP A 168 9.22 26.96 8.96
C ASP A 168 8.34 28.14 8.55
N LEU A 169 8.87 29.01 7.66
CA LEU A 169 8.18 30.19 7.15
C LEU A 169 7.20 29.87 6.03
N ALA A 170 7.25 28.69 5.46
CA ALA A 170 6.32 28.25 4.42
C ALA A 170 4.87 28.42 4.87
N CYS A 171 4.03 28.92 3.97
CA CYS A 171 2.62 29.14 4.22
C CYS A 171 1.90 27.78 4.28
N VAL A 172 1.09 27.58 5.31
CA VAL A 172 0.25 26.39 5.46
C VAL A 172 -1.15 26.62 4.85
N PRO A 173 -1.96 25.58 4.59
CA PRO A 173 -3.24 25.74 3.89
C PRO A 173 -4.17 26.81 4.48
N ASP A 174 -4.31 26.85 5.80
CA ASP A 174 -5.18 27.84 6.46
C ASP A 174 -4.64 29.27 6.29
N GLU A 175 -3.32 29.46 6.42
CA GLU A 175 -2.67 30.75 6.21
C GLU A 175 -2.76 31.22 4.75
N ALA A 176 -2.74 30.27 3.80
CA ALA A 176 -2.92 30.56 2.38
C ALA A 176 -4.35 30.96 2.05
N ALA A 177 -5.33 30.28 2.66
CA ALA A 177 -6.75 30.65 2.53
C ALA A 177 -6.99 32.08 3.03
N ASP A 178 -6.51 32.40 4.22
CA ASP A 178 -6.61 33.76 4.78
C ASP A 178 -5.90 34.80 3.89
N LEU A 179 -4.74 34.46 3.31
CA LEU A 179 -4.03 35.34 2.39
C LEU A 179 -4.85 35.63 1.13
N PHE A 180 -5.41 34.60 0.50
CA PHE A 180 -6.19 34.75 -0.72
C PHE A 180 -7.52 35.48 -0.45
N GLU A 181 -8.17 35.24 0.68
CA GLU A 181 -9.34 36.01 1.12
C GLU A 181 -9.00 37.50 1.30
N LEU A 182 -7.89 37.82 1.98
CA LEU A 182 -7.40 39.20 2.14
C LEU A 182 -7.08 39.88 0.79
N LEU A 183 -6.73 39.10 -0.23
CA LEU A 183 -6.46 39.58 -1.59
C LEU A 183 -7.73 39.61 -2.47
N GLY A 184 -8.89 39.26 -1.91
CA GLY A 184 -10.18 39.28 -2.61
C GLY A 184 -10.36 38.11 -3.59
N MET A 185 -9.69 36.98 -3.35
CA MET A 185 -9.82 35.76 -4.16
C MET A 185 -10.64 34.72 -3.39
N ASP A 186 -11.66 34.20 -4.02
CA ASP A 186 -12.46 33.08 -3.54
C ASP A 186 -12.00 31.82 -4.28
N LEU A 187 -11.16 31.01 -3.64
CA LEU A 187 -10.58 29.79 -4.16
C LEU A 187 -11.09 28.58 -3.40
N ALA A 188 -11.36 27.49 -4.11
CA ALA A 188 -11.66 26.22 -3.51
C ALA A 188 -10.42 25.64 -2.77
N HIS A 189 -10.66 24.78 -1.77
CA HIS A 189 -9.58 24.17 -0.98
C HIS A 189 -8.56 23.41 -1.85
N ASP A 190 -9.06 22.73 -2.89
CA ASP A 190 -8.21 22.01 -3.85
C ASP A 190 -7.33 22.95 -4.69
N GLU A 191 -7.85 24.13 -5.06
CA GLU A 191 -7.12 25.16 -5.80
C GLU A 191 -6.02 25.77 -4.92
N ILE A 192 -6.30 26.01 -3.66
CA ILE A 192 -5.30 26.46 -2.67
C ILE A 192 -4.21 25.41 -2.52
N GLY A 193 -4.59 24.11 -2.43
CA GLY A 193 -3.65 23.00 -2.39
C GLY A 193 -2.71 22.96 -3.58
N GLN A 194 -3.21 23.12 -4.79
CA GLN A 194 -2.41 23.18 -6.02
C GLN A 194 -1.42 24.35 -6.02
N LEU A 195 -1.87 25.54 -5.63
CA LEU A 195 -0.99 26.70 -5.54
C LEU A 195 0.11 26.54 -4.48
N LEU A 196 -0.23 25.91 -3.33
CA LEU A 196 0.76 25.59 -2.31
C LEU A 196 1.79 24.57 -2.80
N GLU A 197 1.37 23.56 -3.54
CA GLU A 197 2.27 22.57 -4.14
C GLU A 197 3.23 23.24 -5.14
N HIS A 198 2.74 24.10 -6.04
CA HIS A 198 3.56 24.81 -7.02
C HIS A 198 4.51 25.81 -6.39
N THR A 199 4.07 26.51 -5.33
CA THR A 199 4.88 27.55 -4.67
C THR A 199 5.69 27.03 -3.49
N GLU A 200 5.47 25.78 -3.05
CA GLU A 200 6.03 25.21 -1.83
C GLU A 200 5.79 26.12 -0.58
N GLY A 201 4.68 26.84 -0.57
CA GLY A 201 4.32 27.77 0.48
C GLY A 201 5.16 29.08 0.49
N TRP A 202 5.94 29.35 -0.56
CA TRP A 202 6.68 30.58 -0.66
C TRP A 202 5.76 31.79 -0.77
N MET A 203 5.85 32.70 0.20
CA MET A 203 4.90 33.82 0.35
C MET A 203 4.84 34.72 -0.90
N THR A 204 6.00 35.04 -1.49
CA THR A 204 6.03 35.83 -2.75
C THR A 204 5.44 35.00 -3.90
N GLY A 205 5.69 33.70 -3.98
CA GLY A 205 5.08 32.81 -4.97
C GLY A 205 3.55 32.85 -4.90
N LEU A 206 2.96 32.78 -3.70
CA LEU A 206 1.52 32.91 -3.52
C LEU A 206 0.98 34.30 -3.91
N ARG A 207 1.73 35.37 -3.62
CA ARG A 207 1.36 36.73 -4.08
C ARG A 207 1.47 36.89 -5.58
N LEU A 208 2.48 36.29 -6.22
CA LEU A 208 2.59 36.27 -7.68
C LEU A 208 1.44 35.49 -8.31
N ALA A 209 1.02 34.37 -7.69
CA ALA A 209 -0.18 33.64 -8.09
C ALA A 209 -1.44 34.52 -8.00
N ALA A 210 -1.60 35.28 -6.95
CA ALA A 210 -2.72 36.22 -6.81
C ALA A 210 -2.70 37.34 -7.85
N LEU A 211 -1.53 37.89 -8.17
CA LEU A 211 -1.38 38.91 -9.23
C LEU A 211 -1.70 38.31 -10.60
N TRP A 212 -1.19 37.13 -10.89
CA TRP A 212 -1.50 36.42 -12.13
C TRP A 212 -3.01 36.10 -12.25
N TRP A 213 -3.63 35.58 -11.18
CA TRP A 213 -5.06 35.31 -11.13
C TRP A 213 -5.91 36.55 -11.40
N SER A 214 -5.54 37.68 -10.78
CA SER A 214 -6.26 38.94 -10.92
C SER A 214 -6.17 39.50 -12.34
N ALA A 215 -5.13 39.19 -13.07
CA ALA A 215 -4.93 39.61 -14.46
C ALA A 215 -5.71 38.74 -15.47
N GLN A 216 -6.21 37.56 -15.07
CA GLN A 216 -6.96 36.67 -15.94
C GLN A 216 -8.43 37.07 -16.05
N PRO A 217 -9.07 36.92 -17.21
CA PRO A 217 -10.49 37.11 -17.40
C PRO A 217 -11.30 36.13 -16.50
N ALA A 218 -12.39 36.61 -15.93
CA ALA A 218 -13.16 35.81 -14.97
C ALA A 218 -13.66 34.43 -15.47
N GLY A 219 -13.78 34.24 -16.78
CA GLY A 219 -14.22 32.95 -17.37
C GLY A 219 -13.13 31.98 -17.77
N SER A 220 -11.83 32.38 -17.66
CA SER A 220 -10.68 31.54 -18.03
C SER A 220 -9.71 31.28 -16.87
N ARG A 221 -10.13 31.54 -15.65
CA ARG A 221 -9.31 31.35 -14.46
C ARG A 221 -9.14 29.87 -14.14
N ASN A 222 -7.93 29.36 -14.16
CA ASN A 222 -7.57 27.99 -13.84
C ASN A 222 -6.22 27.97 -13.13
N VAL A 223 -6.19 27.64 -11.86
CA VAL A 223 -4.96 27.64 -11.04
C VAL A 223 -3.90 26.66 -11.56
N ALA A 224 -4.30 25.60 -12.27
CA ALA A 224 -3.37 24.65 -12.86
C ALA A 224 -2.48 25.24 -13.97
N GLU A 225 -2.83 26.41 -14.50
CA GLU A 225 -2.05 27.12 -15.50
C GLU A 225 -1.03 28.10 -14.90
N PHE A 226 -1.00 28.23 -13.57
CA PHE A 226 0.00 29.04 -12.88
C PHE A 226 1.30 28.27 -12.75
N GLY A 227 2.39 28.82 -13.23
CA GLY A 227 3.71 28.19 -13.18
C GLY A 227 4.86 29.21 -13.29
N GLY A 228 6.09 28.71 -13.35
CA GLY A 228 7.28 29.54 -13.45
C GLY A 228 7.41 30.31 -14.79
N ASP A 229 6.61 29.96 -15.78
CA ASP A 229 6.51 30.63 -17.08
C ASP A 229 5.50 31.81 -17.10
N ALA A 230 4.72 31.96 -16.03
CA ALA A 230 3.82 33.09 -15.86
C ALA A 230 4.63 34.40 -15.87
N ARG A 231 4.20 35.38 -16.68
CA ARG A 231 4.94 36.62 -16.88
C ARG A 231 5.36 37.32 -15.59
N VAL A 232 4.46 37.39 -14.61
CA VAL A 232 4.75 38.02 -13.31
C VAL A 232 5.84 37.26 -12.53
N VAL A 233 5.95 35.95 -12.72
CA VAL A 233 6.98 35.10 -12.10
C VAL A 233 8.31 35.31 -12.83
N VAL A 234 8.26 35.32 -14.18
CA VAL A 234 9.43 35.55 -15.02
C VAL A 234 10.06 36.91 -14.74
N ASP A 235 9.25 37.98 -14.69
CA ASP A 235 9.74 39.33 -14.40
C ASP A 235 10.41 39.40 -13.02
N TYR A 236 9.76 38.82 -11.99
CA TYR A 236 10.28 38.83 -10.63
C TYR A 236 11.58 38.01 -10.50
N LEU A 237 11.61 36.77 -10.99
CA LEU A 237 12.79 35.90 -10.88
C LEU A 237 13.96 36.39 -11.76
N THR A 238 13.68 37.06 -12.85
CA THR A 238 14.72 37.71 -13.65
C THR A 238 15.40 38.81 -12.88
N ASP A 239 14.65 39.70 -12.22
CA ASP A 239 15.21 40.80 -11.42
C ASP A 239 15.91 40.31 -10.16
N GLU A 240 15.30 39.45 -9.36
CA GLU A 240 15.83 39.02 -8.08
C GLU A 240 16.96 38.01 -8.22
N LEU A 241 16.89 37.09 -9.21
CA LEU A 241 17.83 35.98 -9.28
C LEU A 241 18.83 36.12 -10.42
N MET A 242 18.33 36.39 -11.63
CA MET A 242 19.22 36.39 -12.79
C MET A 242 20.14 37.64 -12.83
N GLN A 243 19.72 38.77 -12.28
CA GLN A 243 20.58 39.95 -12.18
C GLN A 243 21.54 39.92 -11.00
N ALA A 244 21.17 39.26 -9.90
CA ALA A 244 21.97 39.16 -8.69
C ALA A 244 23.18 38.23 -8.83
N HIS A 245 23.11 37.20 -9.71
CA HIS A 245 24.16 36.19 -9.83
C HIS A 245 25.12 36.45 -10.99
N SER A 246 26.33 35.88 -10.87
CA SER A 246 27.33 35.94 -11.92
C SER A 246 26.89 35.25 -13.21
N PRO A 247 27.43 35.62 -14.38
CA PRO A 247 27.11 34.91 -15.63
C PRO A 247 27.40 33.43 -15.60
N ALA A 248 28.44 32.99 -14.84
CA ALA A 248 28.76 31.59 -14.66
C ALA A 248 27.68 30.86 -13.85
N ALA A 249 27.23 31.46 -12.74
CA ALA A 249 26.17 30.88 -11.89
C ALA A 249 24.83 30.80 -12.66
N ARG A 250 24.49 31.80 -13.47
CA ARG A 250 23.31 31.80 -14.34
C ARG A 250 23.34 30.64 -15.34
N LEU A 251 24.47 30.46 -16.02
CA LEU A 251 24.64 29.40 -17.01
C LEU A 251 24.58 28.01 -16.31
N PHE A 252 25.16 27.91 -15.13
CA PHE A 252 25.07 26.70 -14.29
C PHE A 252 23.61 26.36 -13.97
N LEU A 253 22.84 27.33 -13.44
CA LEU A 253 21.41 27.16 -13.12
C LEU A 253 20.62 26.71 -14.36
N LEU A 254 20.82 27.32 -15.51
CA LEU A 254 20.15 26.98 -16.77
C LEU A 254 20.49 25.55 -17.23
N ARG A 255 21.75 25.14 -17.18
CA ARG A 255 22.16 23.81 -17.66
C ARG A 255 21.77 22.66 -16.72
N THR A 256 21.55 22.97 -15.44
CA THR A 256 21.27 21.94 -14.44
C THR A 256 19.79 21.85 -14.04
N CYS A 257 18.90 22.74 -14.52
CA CYS A 257 17.48 22.76 -14.16
C CYS A 257 16.64 21.62 -14.74
N LEU A 258 17.17 20.84 -15.68
CA LEU A 258 16.42 19.79 -16.39
C LEU A 258 16.14 18.55 -15.54
N VAL A 259 16.98 18.30 -14.54
CA VAL A 259 16.84 17.15 -13.63
C VAL A 259 16.11 17.54 -12.35
N ASP A 260 15.44 16.60 -11.72
CA ASP A 260 14.65 16.88 -10.51
C ASP A 260 15.52 17.00 -9.26
N GLN A 261 16.59 16.22 -9.20
CA GLN A 261 17.61 16.28 -8.16
C GLN A 261 18.98 16.31 -8.79
N ILE A 262 19.90 17.04 -8.18
CA ILE A 262 21.23 17.29 -8.71
C ILE A 262 22.27 16.85 -7.71
N HIS A 263 23.18 15.99 -8.15
CA HIS A 263 24.43 15.68 -7.45
C HIS A 263 25.57 16.50 -8.07
N GLY A 264 26.59 16.85 -7.29
CA GLY A 264 27.69 17.64 -7.79
C GLY A 264 28.34 17.07 -9.05
N SER A 265 28.59 15.76 -9.13
CA SER A 265 29.12 15.11 -10.33
C SER A 265 28.13 15.05 -11.51
N LEU A 266 26.82 15.06 -11.24
CA LEU A 266 25.82 15.21 -12.31
C LEU A 266 25.85 16.62 -12.89
N ALA A 267 25.99 17.63 -12.02
CA ALA A 267 26.17 19.02 -12.46
C ALA A 267 27.43 19.17 -13.32
N ASP A 268 28.56 18.55 -12.92
CA ASP A 268 29.79 18.50 -13.72
C ASP A 268 29.55 17.85 -15.09
N ALA A 269 28.83 16.75 -15.14
CA ALA A 269 28.49 16.08 -16.40
C ALA A 269 27.62 16.97 -17.31
N LEU A 270 26.69 17.75 -16.75
CA LEU A 270 25.80 18.63 -17.48
C LEU A 270 26.51 19.87 -17.99
N THR A 271 27.30 20.54 -17.15
CA THR A 271 28.00 21.79 -17.49
C THR A 271 29.26 21.54 -18.31
N GLY A 272 29.96 20.45 -18.04
CA GLY A 272 31.27 20.16 -18.57
C GLY A 272 32.40 20.77 -17.73
N ASP A 273 32.10 21.33 -16.57
CA ASP A 273 33.02 21.89 -15.57
C ASP A 273 33.32 20.86 -14.48
N HIS A 274 34.07 21.21 -13.44
CA HIS A 274 34.45 20.31 -12.34
C HIS A 274 34.23 20.94 -10.96
N ASP A 275 33.33 21.92 -10.86
CA ASP A 275 33.04 22.66 -9.63
C ASP A 275 31.57 22.60 -9.21
N GLY A 276 30.84 21.63 -9.72
CA GLY A 276 29.39 21.51 -9.52
C GLY A 276 28.98 21.41 -8.04
N ALA A 277 29.72 20.64 -7.24
CA ALA A 277 29.43 20.53 -5.82
C ALA A 277 29.62 21.86 -5.07
N ARG A 278 30.71 22.60 -5.40
CA ARG A 278 30.97 23.94 -4.83
C ARG A 278 29.89 24.94 -5.22
N MET A 279 29.51 24.97 -6.49
CA MET A 279 28.49 25.86 -7.00
C MET A 279 27.13 25.62 -6.36
N LEU A 280 26.72 24.35 -6.22
CA LEU A 280 25.47 23.99 -5.55
C LEU A 280 25.47 24.42 -4.07
N ASP A 281 26.58 24.25 -3.39
CA ASP A 281 26.76 24.64 -2.00
C ASP A 281 26.76 26.17 -1.80
N GLU A 282 27.33 26.92 -2.77
CA GLU A 282 27.27 28.39 -2.80
C GLU A 282 25.82 28.87 -3.05
N LEU A 283 25.14 28.33 -4.05
CA LEU A 283 23.75 28.69 -4.38
C LEU A 283 22.79 28.36 -3.21
N GLU A 284 22.99 27.25 -2.51
CA GLU A 284 22.18 26.91 -1.33
C GLU A 284 22.49 27.87 -0.17
N ARG A 285 23.75 28.24 0.05
CA ARG A 285 24.10 29.21 1.09
C ARG A 285 23.56 30.62 0.81
N GLU A 286 23.50 31.00 -0.43
CA GLU A 286 22.92 32.27 -0.87
C GLU A 286 21.38 32.24 -0.90
N ASN A 287 20.76 31.11 -0.49
CA ASN A 287 19.30 30.91 -0.54
C ASN A 287 18.68 31.22 -1.93
N ALA A 288 19.39 30.83 -2.98
CA ALA A 288 18.95 31.01 -4.36
C ALA A 288 17.79 30.12 -4.79
N LEU A 289 16.85 29.76 -3.88
CA LEU A 289 15.78 28.80 -4.06
C LEU A 289 16.28 27.39 -4.44
N VAL A 290 17.50 27.06 -4.01
CA VAL A 290 18.14 25.74 -4.05
C VAL A 290 18.11 25.15 -2.65
N ALA A 291 17.74 23.89 -2.52
CA ALA A 291 17.66 23.21 -1.24
C ALA A 291 18.39 21.86 -1.27
N ALA A 292 19.15 21.56 -0.22
CA ALA A 292 19.70 20.22 -0.02
C ALA A 292 18.56 19.23 0.30
N VAL A 293 18.60 18.04 -0.30
CA VAL A 293 17.59 16.99 -0.13
C VAL A 293 18.01 16.00 0.96
N ASP A 294 19.31 15.79 1.13
CA ASP A 294 19.86 14.85 2.09
C ASP A 294 20.68 15.56 3.20
N PRO A 295 20.81 14.96 4.39
CA PRO A 295 21.57 15.56 5.52
C PRO A 295 23.05 15.75 5.22
N HIS A 296 23.61 14.98 4.28
CA HIS A 296 25.02 15.06 3.87
C HIS A 296 25.28 16.12 2.80
N ARG A 297 24.21 16.76 2.29
CA ARG A 297 24.28 17.80 1.25
C ARG A 297 24.99 17.34 -0.02
N ASN A 298 24.73 16.09 -0.42
CA ASN A 298 25.21 15.54 -1.68
C ASN A 298 24.23 15.79 -2.81
N TRP A 299 22.93 15.80 -2.47
CA TRP A 299 21.84 15.98 -3.40
C TRP A 299 21.12 17.29 -3.13
N PHE A 300 20.82 18.02 -4.19
CA PHE A 300 20.13 19.31 -4.18
C PHE A 300 18.93 19.27 -5.10
N ARG A 301 17.98 20.15 -4.90
CA ARG A 301 16.88 20.40 -5.80
C ARG A 301 16.59 21.89 -5.97
N TYR A 302 16.12 22.27 -7.11
CA TYR A 302 15.53 23.59 -7.32
C TYR A 302 14.08 23.58 -6.84
N ARG A 303 13.65 24.69 -6.22
CA ARG A 303 12.25 24.85 -5.83
C ARG A 303 11.37 24.99 -7.08
N GLY A 304 10.11 24.52 -7.02
CA GLY A 304 9.24 24.30 -8.16
C GLY A 304 9.17 25.48 -9.11
N LEU A 305 8.77 26.67 -8.64
CA LEU A 305 8.67 27.87 -9.49
C LEU A 305 9.99 28.29 -10.14
N LEU A 306 11.11 28.16 -9.41
CA LEU A 306 12.43 28.46 -9.99
C LEU A 306 12.78 27.47 -11.09
N ARG A 307 12.57 26.18 -10.85
CA ARG A 307 12.84 25.14 -11.84
C ARG A 307 12.07 25.37 -13.14
N ASP A 308 10.77 25.64 -13.02
CA ASP A 308 9.91 25.88 -14.18
C ASP A 308 10.32 27.17 -14.94
N PHE A 309 10.65 28.23 -14.22
CA PHE A 309 11.23 29.43 -14.79
C PHE A 309 12.51 29.14 -15.56
N LEU A 310 13.48 28.46 -14.93
CA LEU A 310 14.77 28.14 -15.56
C LEU A 310 14.61 27.24 -16.80
N ARG A 311 13.69 26.27 -16.75
CA ARG A 311 13.35 25.43 -17.92
C ARG A 311 12.77 26.25 -19.05
N GLY A 312 11.90 27.20 -18.73
CA GLY A 312 11.35 28.18 -19.72
C GLY A 312 12.43 29.05 -20.34
N GLU A 313 13.33 29.57 -19.50
CA GLU A 313 14.48 30.39 -19.98
C GLU A 313 15.45 29.59 -20.85
N LEU A 314 15.79 28.36 -20.40
CA LEU A 314 16.64 27.45 -21.17
C LEU A 314 16.01 27.16 -22.54
N GLY A 315 14.69 26.92 -22.61
CA GLY A 315 13.96 26.68 -23.85
C GLY A 315 13.95 27.87 -24.79
N ARG A 316 13.97 29.09 -24.23
CA ARG A 316 14.02 30.33 -25.03
C ARG A 316 15.44 30.69 -25.50
N MET A 317 16.43 30.51 -24.61
CA MET A 317 17.79 30.98 -24.87
C MET A 317 18.65 29.91 -25.57
N MET A 318 18.48 28.65 -25.23
CA MET A 318 19.37 27.56 -25.65
C MET A 318 18.61 26.27 -26.02
N PRO A 319 17.58 26.30 -26.88
CA PRO A 319 16.75 25.12 -27.18
C PRO A 319 17.56 23.95 -27.73
N ASP A 320 18.63 24.22 -28.52
CA ASP A 320 19.48 23.17 -29.08
C ASP A 320 20.36 22.45 -28.05
N GLU A 321 20.56 23.02 -26.87
CA GLU A 321 21.32 22.38 -25.80
C GLU A 321 20.47 21.34 -25.03
N ILE A 322 19.15 21.49 -24.98
CA ILE A 322 18.26 20.64 -24.19
C ILE A 322 18.45 19.14 -24.50
N PRO A 323 18.41 18.68 -25.75
CA PRO A 323 18.62 17.27 -26.07
C PRO A 323 20.01 16.78 -25.67
N ARG A 324 21.04 17.65 -25.79
CA ARG A 324 22.42 17.32 -25.44
C ARG A 324 22.59 17.17 -23.93
N LEU A 325 21.99 18.05 -23.15
CA LEU A 325 22.01 18.00 -21.69
C LEU A 325 21.29 16.74 -21.18
N HIS A 326 20.11 16.44 -21.71
CA HIS A 326 19.40 15.21 -21.36
C HIS A 326 20.20 13.94 -21.71
N ARG A 327 20.91 13.92 -22.84
CA ARG A 327 21.77 12.80 -23.21
C ARG A 327 22.96 12.65 -22.25
N ARG A 328 23.58 13.76 -21.81
CA ARG A 328 24.62 13.75 -20.78
C ARG A 328 24.05 13.23 -19.43
N ALA A 329 22.87 13.69 -19.04
CA ALA A 329 22.20 13.18 -17.85
C ALA A 329 21.93 11.67 -17.97
N ALA A 330 21.41 11.18 -19.08
CA ALA A 330 21.16 9.77 -19.32
C ALA A 330 22.45 8.93 -19.14
N GLN A 331 23.55 9.38 -19.74
CA GLN A 331 24.84 8.70 -19.61
C GLN A 331 25.35 8.66 -18.16
N TRP A 332 25.20 9.77 -17.42
CA TRP A 332 25.59 9.83 -16.04
C TRP A 332 24.77 8.88 -15.17
N TYR A 333 23.43 8.88 -15.34
CA TYR A 333 22.53 7.99 -14.57
C TYR A 333 22.85 6.52 -14.83
N VAL A 334 23.12 6.12 -16.07
CA VAL A 334 23.50 4.75 -16.41
C VAL A 334 24.82 4.36 -15.73
N GLN A 335 25.82 5.26 -15.71
CA GLN A 335 27.10 5.02 -15.04
C GLN A 335 26.98 4.88 -13.51
N HIS A 336 25.88 5.37 -12.92
CA HIS A 336 25.58 5.33 -11.49
C HIS A 336 24.45 4.37 -11.15
N ASP A 337 24.15 3.39 -12.00
CA ASP A 337 23.14 2.35 -11.82
C ASP A 337 21.69 2.87 -11.64
N ASP A 338 21.43 4.13 -11.96
CA ASP A 338 20.07 4.71 -11.94
C ASP A 338 19.44 4.61 -13.35
N ILE A 339 19.14 3.38 -13.74
CA ILE A 339 18.66 3.09 -15.09
C ILE A 339 17.31 3.76 -15.40
N VAL A 340 16.42 3.88 -14.42
CA VAL A 340 15.09 4.49 -14.62
C VAL A 340 15.22 5.97 -15.01
N ASN A 341 16.05 6.73 -14.30
CA ASN A 341 16.32 8.13 -14.65
C ASN A 341 17.16 8.24 -15.95
N GLY A 342 18.00 7.23 -16.23
CA GLY A 342 18.68 7.09 -17.52
C GLY A 342 17.69 7.01 -18.69
N ILE A 343 16.71 6.11 -18.62
CA ILE A 343 15.65 5.94 -19.62
C ILE A 343 14.82 7.24 -19.74
N ARG A 344 14.42 7.82 -18.62
CA ARG A 344 13.66 9.08 -18.60
C ARG A 344 14.40 10.21 -19.33
N SER A 345 15.70 10.33 -19.07
CA SER A 345 16.54 11.36 -19.68
C SER A 345 16.78 11.07 -21.16
N ALA A 346 16.97 9.83 -21.59
CA ALA A 346 17.08 9.44 -22.99
C ALA A 346 15.80 9.79 -23.76
N LEU A 347 14.63 9.48 -23.23
CA LEU A 347 13.35 9.85 -23.83
C LEU A 347 13.14 11.38 -23.88
N ALA A 348 13.62 12.10 -22.88
CA ALA A 348 13.56 13.56 -22.86
C ALA A 348 14.53 14.20 -23.87
N ALA A 349 15.63 13.52 -24.18
CA ALA A 349 16.54 13.90 -25.27
C ALA A 349 15.97 13.66 -26.68
N GLY A 350 14.81 12.97 -26.79
CA GLY A 350 14.30 12.45 -28.06
C GLY A 350 15.10 11.27 -28.62
N ASP A 351 15.92 10.64 -27.78
CA ASP A 351 16.80 9.51 -28.13
C ASP A 351 16.09 8.20 -27.77
N ALA A 352 15.10 7.85 -28.59
CA ALA A 352 14.30 6.65 -28.38
C ALA A 352 15.13 5.36 -28.58
N ASP A 353 16.18 5.40 -29.38
CA ASP A 353 17.09 4.26 -29.59
C ASP A 353 17.88 3.95 -28.32
N LEU A 354 18.45 4.95 -27.66
CA LEU A 354 19.14 4.77 -26.39
C LEU A 354 18.16 4.27 -25.30
N ALA A 355 16.96 4.83 -25.24
CA ALA A 355 15.94 4.37 -24.29
C ALA A 355 15.54 2.92 -24.54
N GLY A 356 15.39 2.54 -25.82
CA GLY A 356 15.11 1.17 -26.24
C GLY A 356 16.22 0.18 -25.85
N LEU A 357 17.47 0.54 -26.07
CA LEU A 357 18.62 -0.28 -25.66
C LEU A 357 18.66 -0.49 -24.13
N LEU A 358 18.50 0.58 -23.36
CA LEU A 358 18.46 0.50 -21.88
C LEU A 358 17.30 -0.36 -21.37
N LEU A 359 16.16 -0.30 -22.04
CA LEU A 359 15.04 -1.17 -21.72
C LEU A 359 15.34 -2.63 -22.06
N VAL A 360 15.90 -2.91 -23.22
CA VAL A 360 16.27 -4.29 -23.62
C VAL A 360 17.25 -4.91 -22.61
N ASP A 361 18.26 -4.15 -22.20
CA ASP A 361 19.28 -4.64 -21.29
C ASP A 361 18.77 -4.81 -19.84
N HIS A 362 17.92 -3.91 -19.37
CA HIS A 362 17.56 -3.83 -17.95
C HIS A 362 16.07 -3.98 -17.65
N GLY A 363 15.19 -3.83 -18.66
CA GLY A 363 13.75 -3.69 -18.46
C GLY A 363 13.10 -4.83 -17.69
N HIS A 364 13.41 -6.09 -18.05
CA HIS A 364 12.85 -7.25 -17.34
C HIS A 364 13.29 -7.31 -15.88
N LEU A 365 14.54 -6.96 -15.57
CA LEU A 365 15.06 -6.91 -14.21
C LEU A 365 14.38 -5.81 -13.38
N LEU A 366 14.18 -4.62 -13.97
CA LEU A 366 13.50 -3.52 -13.30
C LEU A 366 12.04 -3.87 -13.00
N LEU A 367 11.35 -4.52 -13.94
CA LEU A 367 9.98 -4.99 -13.73
C LEU A 367 9.90 -6.08 -12.65
N ALA A 368 10.87 -7.00 -12.63
CA ALA A 368 10.96 -8.02 -11.59
C ALA A 368 11.21 -7.42 -10.19
N ARG A 369 11.88 -6.26 -10.11
CA ARG A 369 12.06 -5.48 -8.87
C ARG A 369 10.83 -4.63 -8.46
N GLY A 370 9.71 -4.76 -9.15
CA GLY A 370 8.46 -4.05 -8.82
C GLY A 370 8.36 -2.62 -9.36
N LEU A 371 9.23 -2.21 -10.28
CA LEU A 371 9.25 -0.84 -10.83
C LEU A 371 8.27 -0.61 -11.99
N ALA A 372 7.26 -1.47 -12.16
CA ALA A 372 6.28 -1.38 -13.26
C ALA A 372 5.54 -0.03 -13.28
N VAL A 373 5.13 0.50 -12.12
CA VAL A 373 4.44 1.80 -12.00
C VAL A 373 5.36 2.94 -12.46
N ALA A 374 6.63 2.93 -12.05
CA ALA A 374 7.60 3.96 -12.42
C ALA A 374 7.95 3.91 -13.92
N LEU A 375 7.99 2.72 -14.51
CA LEU A 375 8.31 2.50 -15.92
C LEU A 375 7.12 2.75 -16.86
N SER A 376 5.89 2.52 -16.42
CA SER A 376 4.70 2.60 -17.27
C SER A 376 4.57 3.91 -18.06
N PRO A 377 4.72 5.11 -17.47
CA PRO A 377 4.66 6.36 -18.23
C PRO A 377 5.85 6.53 -19.19
N LEU A 378 6.98 5.90 -18.93
CA LEU A 378 8.15 5.93 -19.83
C LEU A 378 7.94 5.00 -21.02
N LEU A 379 7.41 3.80 -20.78
CA LEU A 379 7.10 2.83 -21.82
C LEU A 379 6.06 3.33 -22.81
N GLN A 380 5.09 4.14 -22.38
CA GLN A 380 4.09 4.76 -23.25
C GLN A 380 4.69 5.78 -24.22
N ARG A 381 5.90 6.27 -23.97
CA ARG A 381 6.60 7.24 -24.83
C ARG A 381 7.50 6.57 -25.88
N ILE A 382 7.65 5.23 -25.84
CA ILE A 382 8.38 4.49 -26.88
C ILE A 382 7.52 4.45 -28.15
N PRO A 383 8.05 4.82 -29.31
CA PRO A 383 7.31 4.79 -30.57
C PRO A 383 6.88 3.39 -30.97
N ASP A 384 5.65 3.22 -31.42
CA ASP A 384 5.11 1.92 -31.88
C ASP A 384 5.94 1.27 -32.99
N GLU A 385 6.62 2.07 -33.79
CA GLU A 385 7.50 1.58 -34.85
C GLU A 385 8.71 0.84 -34.28
N GLN A 386 9.32 1.37 -33.22
CA GLN A 386 10.40 0.69 -32.50
C GLN A 386 9.93 -0.59 -31.83
N VAL A 387 8.74 -0.56 -31.20
CA VAL A 387 8.18 -1.76 -30.56
C VAL A 387 7.95 -2.86 -31.59
N ARG A 388 7.48 -2.52 -32.79
CA ARG A 388 7.30 -3.50 -33.90
C ARG A 388 8.62 -3.97 -34.49
N ALA A 389 9.64 -3.13 -34.50
CA ALA A 389 10.96 -3.47 -35.02
C ALA A 389 11.79 -4.33 -34.04
N HIS A 390 11.51 -4.22 -32.72
CA HIS A 390 12.26 -4.89 -31.67
C HIS A 390 11.34 -5.74 -30.79
N PRO A 391 11.18 -7.03 -31.10
CA PRO A 391 10.32 -7.94 -30.33
C PRO A 391 10.65 -8.04 -28.85
N GLU A 392 11.90 -7.77 -28.45
CA GLU A 392 12.32 -7.72 -27.05
C GLU A 392 11.68 -6.54 -26.30
N LEU A 393 11.55 -5.37 -26.95
CA LEU A 393 10.78 -4.25 -26.39
C LEU A 393 9.31 -4.61 -26.23
N ALA A 394 8.71 -5.30 -27.20
CA ALA A 394 7.35 -5.80 -27.08
C ALA A 394 7.20 -6.74 -25.87
N SER A 395 8.16 -7.65 -25.67
CA SER A 395 8.18 -8.53 -24.48
C SER A 395 8.21 -7.74 -23.17
N ILE A 396 8.98 -6.65 -23.10
CA ILE A 396 9.06 -5.79 -21.91
C ILE A 396 7.75 -5.03 -21.69
N LEU A 397 7.13 -4.50 -22.75
CA LEU A 397 5.84 -3.84 -22.65
C LEU A 397 4.74 -4.80 -22.20
N ALA A 398 4.73 -6.04 -22.75
CA ALA A 398 3.84 -7.10 -22.28
C ALA A 398 4.06 -7.39 -20.79
N HIS A 399 5.30 -7.57 -20.36
CA HIS A 399 5.66 -7.81 -18.97
C HIS A 399 5.17 -6.66 -18.07
N ALA A 400 5.41 -5.40 -18.45
CA ALA A 400 4.94 -4.24 -17.68
C ALA A 400 3.40 -4.21 -17.54
N ARG A 401 2.66 -4.53 -18.60
CA ARG A 401 1.20 -4.62 -18.56
C ARG A 401 0.72 -5.72 -17.60
N LEU A 402 1.34 -6.89 -17.68
CA LEU A 402 1.02 -8.00 -16.79
C LEU A 402 1.31 -7.67 -15.32
N ARG A 403 2.44 -6.98 -15.04
CA ARG A 403 2.78 -6.50 -13.69
C ARG A 403 1.78 -5.46 -13.16
N LEU A 404 1.06 -4.77 -14.03
CA LEU A 404 -0.03 -3.84 -13.71
C LEU A 404 -1.42 -4.50 -13.75
N ALA A 405 -1.49 -5.84 -13.79
CA ALA A 405 -2.71 -6.63 -13.87
C ALA A 405 -3.59 -6.30 -15.11
N ASP A 406 -2.96 -5.93 -16.23
CA ASP A 406 -3.62 -5.65 -17.51
C ASP A 406 -3.30 -6.75 -18.55
N PRO A 407 -3.93 -7.95 -18.45
CA PRO A 407 -3.66 -9.06 -19.35
C PRO A 407 -4.16 -8.81 -20.78
N ASP A 408 -5.18 -7.98 -20.96
CA ASP A 408 -5.70 -7.64 -22.28
C ASP A 408 -4.84 -6.61 -22.99
N GLY A 409 -4.33 -5.64 -22.25
CA GLY A 409 -3.35 -4.68 -22.76
C GLY A 409 -2.00 -5.32 -23.08
N ALA A 410 -1.67 -6.47 -22.52
CA ALA A 410 -0.44 -7.22 -22.84
C ALA A 410 -0.55 -8.00 -24.18
N GLU A 411 -1.75 -8.42 -24.59
CA GLU A 411 -1.96 -9.29 -25.76
C GLU A 411 -1.37 -8.75 -27.08
N PRO A 412 -1.55 -7.46 -27.46
CA PRO A 412 -0.94 -6.93 -28.69
C PRO A 412 0.59 -7.07 -28.70
N TYR A 413 1.21 -6.85 -27.55
CA TYR A 413 2.68 -6.91 -27.41
C TYR A 413 3.19 -8.35 -27.42
N LEU A 414 2.47 -9.30 -26.79
CA LEU A 414 2.79 -10.72 -26.84
C LEU A 414 2.75 -11.25 -28.26
N ARG A 415 1.81 -10.80 -29.10
CA ARG A 415 1.77 -11.19 -30.52
C ARG A 415 2.96 -10.65 -31.31
N VAL A 416 3.43 -9.45 -31.01
CA VAL A 416 4.64 -8.89 -31.65
C VAL A 416 5.89 -9.65 -31.18
N ALA A 417 5.98 -10.02 -29.91
CA ALA A 417 7.09 -10.77 -29.32
C ALA A 417 7.17 -12.23 -29.85
N GLU A 418 6.04 -12.83 -30.26
CA GLU A 418 5.97 -14.23 -30.70
C GLU A 418 6.83 -14.57 -31.95
N PRO A 419 6.92 -13.74 -32.99
CA PRO A 419 7.77 -14.04 -34.17
C PRO A 419 9.26 -14.09 -33.86
N ALA A 420 9.73 -13.33 -32.89
CA ALA A 420 11.13 -13.36 -32.47
C ALA A 420 11.52 -14.72 -31.87
N ALA A 421 10.59 -15.37 -31.21
CA ALA A 421 10.76 -16.74 -30.78
C ALA A 421 10.86 -17.73 -31.96
N ARG A 422 10.43 -17.35 -33.17
CA ARG A 422 10.34 -18.21 -34.35
C ARG A 422 11.28 -17.89 -35.51
N SER A 423 11.91 -16.71 -35.61
CA SER A 423 12.70 -16.31 -36.77
C SER A 423 14.19 -16.06 -36.51
N ASP A 424 15.00 -16.47 -37.46
CA ASP A 424 16.32 -16.02 -37.83
C ASP A 424 17.56 -16.40 -37.02
N LEU A 425 17.46 -17.00 -35.84
CA LEU A 425 18.63 -17.58 -35.19
C LEU A 425 18.82 -19.02 -35.64
N ASN A 426 19.91 -19.31 -36.27
CA ASN A 426 20.27 -20.67 -36.77
C ASN A 426 20.59 -21.66 -35.66
N ASP A 427 20.72 -21.20 -34.40
CA ASP A 427 21.04 -22.03 -33.26
C ASP A 427 19.89 -22.05 -32.23
N ALA A 428 19.48 -23.27 -31.86
CA ALA A 428 18.40 -23.50 -30.89
C ALA A 428 18.76 -22.97 -29.47
N ALA A 429 20.04 -22.87 -29.16
CA ALA A 429 20.56 -22.38 -27.90
C ALA A 429 20.38 -20.85 -27.77
N ASP A 430 20.58 -20.10 -28.84
CA ASP A 430 20.47 -18.64 -28.84
C ASP A 430 19.03 -18.17 -28.74
N ARG A 431 18.07 -18.99 -29.16
CA ARG A 431 16.61 -18.70 -29.06
C ARG A 431 16.02 -18.97 -27.70
N LEU A 432 16.61 -19.88 -26.95
CA LEU A 432 16.03 -20.40 -25.71
C LEU A 432 15.67 -19.31 -24.71
N PRO A 433 16.46 -18.25 -24.46
CA PRO A 433 16.08 -17.18 -23.52
C PRO A 433 14.81 -16.41 -23.91
N ALA A 434 14.63 -16.15 -25.20
CA ALA A 434 13.44 -15.46 -25.71
C ALA A 434 12.19 -16.36 -25.65
N ASP A 435 12.35 -17.66 -26.00
CA ASP A 435 11.27 -18.65 -25.91
C ASP A 435 10.82 -18.86 -24.46
N VAL A 436 11.77 -18.91 -23.50
CA VAL A 436 11.48 -19.03 -22.06
C VAL A 436 10.69 -17.83 -21.59
N ARG A 437 11.14 -16.61 -21.90
CA ARG A 437 10.44 -15.40 -21.50
C ARG A 437 9.04 -15.31 -22.11
N HIS A 438 8.90 -15.62 -23.39
CA HIS A 438 7.59 -15.58 -24.05
C HIS A 438 6.61 -16.59 -23.44
N ALA A 439 7.04 -17.84 -23.23
CA ALA A 439 6.22 -18.87 -22.60
C ALA A 439 5.82 -18.48 -21.17
N ASP A 440 6.74 -17.88 -20.42
CA ASP A 440 6.51 -17.41 -19.07
C ASP A 440 5.43 -16.30 -19.02
N LEU A 441 5.57 -15.27 -19.86
CA LEU A 441 4.59 -14.18 -19.95
C LEU A 441 3.21 -14.67 -20.40
N ARG A 442 3.13 -15.69 -21.28
CA ARG A 442 1.86 -16.33 -21.65
C ARG A 442 1.19 -17.04 -20.47
N LEU A 443 1.96 -17.76 -19.65
CA LEU A 443 1.42 -18.39 -18.45
C LEU A 443 0.94 -17.35 -17.42
N VAL A 444 1.71 -16.28 -17.21
CA VAL A 444 1.30 -15.18 -16.33
C VAL A 444 0.01 -14.55 -16.84
N GLN A 445 -0.09 -14.27 -18.15
CA GLN A 445 -1.29 -13.71 -18.75
C GLN A 445 -2.52 -14.63 -18.55
N GLY A 446 -2.36 -15.93 -18.82
CA GLY A 446 -3.41 -16.91 -18.63
C GLY A 446 -3.84 -16.99 -17.16
N SER A 447 -2.90 -16.97 -16.23
CA SER A 447 -3.18 -16.96 -14.79
C SER A 447 -3.97 -15.73 -14.37
N LEU A 448 -3.64 -14.54 -14.86
CA LEU A 448 -4.37 -13.29 -14.60
C LEU A 448 -5.78 -13.30 -15.23
N ARG A 449 -5.95 -13.97 -16.37
CA ARG A 449 -7.28 -14.21 -16.98
C ARG A 449 -8.06 -15.33 -16.29
N GLY A 450 -7.44 -16.01 -15.31
CA GLY A 450 -8.05 -17.10 -14.54
C GLY A 450 -8.02 -18.48 -15.21
N SER A 451 -7.44 -18.60 -16.39
CA SER A 451 -7.19 -19.93 -17.00
C SER A 451 -6.10 -19.83 -18.07
N CYS A 452 -5.10 -20.70 -17.95
CA CYS A 452 -4.12 -20.91 -19.00
C CYS A 452 -4.67 -21.86 -20.07
N SER A 453 -4.43 -21.55 -21.34
CA SER A 453 -4.84 -22.42 -22.44
C SER A 453 -3.97 -23.68 -22.51
N ASP A 454 -4.51 -24.73 -23.17
CA ASP A 454 -3.73 -25.95 -23.43
C ASP A 454 -2.51 -25.67 -24.31
N GLU A 455 -2.59 -24.65 -25.17
CA GLU A 455 -1.50 -24.24 -26.04
C GLU A 455 -0.36 -23.59 -25.25
N ASP A 456 -0.68 -22.71 -24.29
CA ASP A 456 0.33 -22.06 -23.44
C ASP A 456 1.07 -23.07 -22.56
N ILE A 457 0.35 -24.04 -22.00
CA ILE A 457 0.94 -25.11 -21.18
C ILE A 457 1.83 -26.02 -22.03
N LYS A 458 1.38 -26.39 -23.24
CA LYS A 458 2.20 -27.19 -24.18
C LYS A 458 3.44 -26.43 -24.62
N LEU A 459 3.30 -25.14 -24.89
CA LEU A 459 4.44 -24.27 -25.23
C LEU A 459 5.46 -24.25 -24.10
N ALA A 460 5.02 -23.97 -22.87
CA ALA A 460 5.90 -23.92 -21.69
C ALA A 460 6.60 -25.27 -21.44
N SER A 461 5.84 -26.38 -21.53
CA SER A 461 6.41 -27.73 -21.36
C SER A 461 7.46 -28.05 -22.42
N ALA A 462 7.19 -27.72 -23.70
CA ALA A 462 8.13 -27.94 -24.79
C ALA A 462 9.40 -27.09 -24.68
N VAL A 463 9.27 -25.86 -24.15
CA VAL A 463 10.41 -24.98 -23.87
C VAL A 463 11.25 -25.54 -22.74
N LEU A 464 10.62 -26.01 -21.65
CA LEU A 464 11.30 -26.62 -20.51
C LEU A 464 12.03 -27.93 -20.92
N ASP A 465 11.44 -28.74 -21.77
CA ASP A 465 12.08 -29.97 -22.30
C ASP A 465 13.33 -29.60 -23.09
N ARG A 466 13.31 -28.57 -23.93
CA ARG A 466 14.50 -28.06 -24.62
C ARG A 466 15.58 -27.51 -23.68
N ALA A 467 15.16 -26.80 -22.64
CA ALA A 467 16.07 -26.24 -21.63
C ALA A 467 16.86 -27.32 -20.90
N THR A 468 16.28 -28.53 -20.70
CA THR A 468 16.97 -29.65 -20.04
C THR A 468 18.11 -30.25 -20.91
N ALA A 469 18.09 -29.98 -22.19
CA ALA A 469 19.07 -30.51 -23.13
C ALA A 469 20.31 -29.58 -23.33
N VAL A 470 20.32 -28.40 -22.71
CA VAL A 470 21.35 -27.37 -22.91
C VAL A 470 21.98 -26.98 -21.57
N THR A 471 23.25 -26.66 -21.56
CA THR A 471 23.93 -26.09 -20.39
C THR A 471 23.57 -24.60 -20.30
N LEU A 472 22.88 -24.22 -19.27
CA LEU A 472 22.37 -22.85 -19.06
C LEU A 472 23.37 -22.00 -18.26
N LEU A 473 23.41 -20.71 -18.58
CA LEU A 473 24.06 -19.71 -17.72
C LEU A 473 23.18 -19.45 -16.49
N PRO A 474 23.72 -18.91 -15.37
CA PRO A 474 22.96 -18.68 -14.14
C PRO A 474 21.68 -17.86 -14.36
N ASP A 475 21.74 -16.79 -15.16
CA ASP A 475 20.57 -15.93 -15.46
C ASP A 475 19.53 -16.66 -16.31
N GLN A 476 19.95 -17.51 -17.25
CA GLN A 476 19.08 -18.35 -18.06
C GLN A 476 18.41 -19.43 -17.20
N GLN A 477 19.15 -20.00 -16.26
CA GLN A 477 18.59 -20.95 -15.29
C GLN A 477 17.51 -20.30 -14.44
N SER A 478 17.75 -19.09 -13.95
CA SER A 478 16.74 -18.33 -13.17
C SER A 478 15.45 -18.08 -13.95
N ALA A 479 15.54 -17.79 -15.25
CA ALA A 479 14.36 -17.63 -16.10
C ALA A 479 13.60 -18.95 -16.32
N VAL A 480 14.31 -20.07 -16.48
CA VAL A 480 13.73 -21.42 -16.60
C VAL A 480 13.03 -21.83 -15.30
N ASP A 481 13.61 -21.47 -14.16
CA ASP A 481 13.01 -21.74 -12.85
C ASP A 481 11.74 -20.91 -12.64
N ALA A 482 11.71 -19.63 -13.08
CA ALA A 482 10.51 -18.80 -13.08
C ALA A 482 9.41 -19.41 -13.98
N LEU A 483 9.75 -19.81 -15.20
CA LEU A 483 8.82 -20.51 -16.10
C LEU A 483 8.26 -21.79 -15.45
N THR A 484 9.10 -22.57 -14.79
CA THR A 484 8.71 -23.80 -14.09
C THR A 484 7.74 -23.49 -12.95
N PHE A 485 7.98 -22.42 -12.22
CA PHE A 485 7.11 -21.90 -11.16
C PHE A 485 5.73 -21.48 -11.70
N HIS A 486 5.70 -20.62 -12.73
CA HIS A 486 4.44 -20.18 -13.31
C HIS A 486 3.65 -21.32 -13.96
N LEU A 487 4.34 -22.31 -14.50
CA LEU A 487 3.70 -23.54 -14.97
C LEU A 487 3.03 -24.30 -13.80
N GLY A 488 3.67 -24.34 -12.64
CA GLY A 488 3.10 -24.89 -11.42
C GLY A 488 1.82 -24.16 -10.99
N ILE A 489 1.81 -22.82 -11.03
CA ILE A 489 0.62 -22.00 -10.76
C ILE A 489 -0.48 -22.27 -11.80
N ALA A 490 -0.13 -22.35 -13.09
CA ALA A 490 -1.09 -22.67 -14.15
C ALA A 490 -1.78 -24.02 -13.92
N TYR A 491 -1.04 -25.05 -13.51
CA TYR A 491 -1.59 -26.34 -13.14
C TYR A 491 -2.50 -26.27 -11.89
N ILE A 492 -2.16 -25.45 -10.88
CA ILE A 492 -3.04 -25.20 -9.72
C ILE A 492 -4.38 -24.63 -10.20
N GLY A 493 -4.34 -23.60 -11.06
CA GLY A 493 -5.53 -22.97 -11.62
C GLY A 493 -6.42 -23.93 -12.43
N ARG A 494 -5.86 -25.00 -12.99
CA ARG A 494 -6.57 -26.04 -13.72
C ARG A 494 -7.01 -27.23 -12.87
N GLY A 495 -6.64 -27.26 -11.59
CA GLY A 495 -6.90 -28.39 -10.70
C GLY A 495 -6.00 -29.62 -10.96
N GLU A 496 -4.94 -29.48 -11.72
CA GLU A 496 -3.97 -30.53 -12.06
C GLU A 496 -2.90 -30.67 -10.96
N GLY A 497 -3.30 -31.08 -9.75
CA GLY A 497 -2.50 -31.03 -8.53
C GLY A 497 -1.16 -31.80 -8.62
N ILE A 498 -1.11 -32.95 -9.33
CA ILE A 498 0.12 -33.73 -9.51
C ILE A 498 1.14 -32.99 -10.37
N ALA A 499 0.68 -32.44 -11.50
CA ALA A 499 1.55 -31.68 -12.40
C ALA A 499 2.05 -30.40 -11.68
N ALA A 500 1.17 -29.71 -10.96
CA ALA A 500 1.50 -28.56 -10.11
C ALA A 500 2.58 -28.91 -9.07
N ARG A 501 2.39 -30.00 -8.35
CA ARG A 501 3.34 -30.48 -7.34
C ARG A 501 4.72 -30.74 -7.93
N LYS A 502 4.78 -31.51 -9.03
CA LYS A 502 6.01 -31.83 -9.72
C LYS A 502 6.76 -30.57 -10.19
N ALA A 503 6.02 -29.59 -10.72
CA ALA A 503 6.61 -28.33 -11.16
C ALA A 503 7.16 -27.52 -10.00
N LEU A 504 6.39 -27.35 -8.91
CA LEU A 504 6.82 -26.58 -7.75
C LEU A 504 7.98 -27.26 -7.00
N GLU A 505 7.94 -28.59 -6.83
CA GLU A 505 9.05 -29.36 -6.23
C GLU A 505 10.33 -29.23 -7.05
N ARG A 506 10.23 -29.30 -8.39
CA ARG A 506 11.37 -29.06 -9.27
C ARG A 506 11.93 -27.65 -9.11
N ALA A 507 11.08 -26.63 -9.03
CA ALA A 507 11.53 -25.26 -8.80
C ALA A 507 12.21 -25.10 -7.42
N LEU A 508 11.72 -25.77 -6.36
CA LEU A 508 12.31 -25.74 -5.02
C LEU A 508 13.67 -26.48 -4.93
N GLN A 509 13.89 -27.53 -5.75
CA GLN A 509 15.10 -28.35 -5.70
C GLN A 509 16.30 -27.71 -6.40
N GLN A 510 16.09 -26.78 -7.32
CA GLN A 510 17.15 -26.23 -8.18
C GLN A 510 17.98 -25.11 -7.52
N THR A 511 17.72 -24.76 -6.29
CA THR A 511 18.41 -23.70 -5.55
C THR A 511 19.75 -24.15 -4.97
N GLY A 512 20.76 -24.38 -5.73
CA GLY A 512 22.12 -24.87 -5.35
C GLY A 512 22.83 -24.11 -4.19
N GLY A 513 22.15 -23.95 -3.04
CA GLY A 513 22.70 -23.41 -1.78
C GLY A 513 22.52 -21.91 -1.56
N VAL A 514 22.24 -21.11 -2.58
CA VAL A 514 21.88 -19.70 -2.46
C VAL A 514 20.40 -19.56 -2.82
N ARG A 515 19.57 -19.11 -1.88
CA ARG A 515 18.13 -18.94 -2.13
C ARG A 515 17.90 -17.67 -2.97
N PRO A 516 17.37 -17.77 -4.18
CA PRO A 516 17.01 -16.60 -4.97
C PRO A 516 15.75 -15.92 -4.37
N ALA A 517 15.53 -14.66 -4.70
CA ALA A 517 14.40 -13.86 -4.19
C ALA A 517 13.01 -14.52 -4.45
N TRP A 518 12.86 -15.28 -5.56
CA TRP A 518 11.62 -15.98 -5.90
C TRP A 518 11.37 -17.27 -5.10
N TYR A 519 12.35 -17.78 -4.34
CA TYR A 519 12.22 -19.02 -3.56
C TYR A 519 11.05 -18.95 -2.56
N GLU A 520 10.91 -17.82 -1.87
CA GLU A 520 9.81 -17.60 -0.91
C GLU A 520 8.44 -17.72 -1.58
N SER A 521 8.29 -17.16 -2.77
CA SER A 521 7.05 -17.21 -3.55
C SER A 521 6.71 -18.64 -3.97
N VAL A 522 7.71 -19.42 -4.45
CA VAL A 522 7.50 -20.83 -4.80
C VAL A 522 7.11 -21.66 -3.60
N ALA A 523 7.78 -21.48 -2.45
CA ALA A 523 7.48 -22.19 -1.21
C ALA A 523 6.10 -21.83 -0.68
N ALA A 524 5.69 -20.54 -0.78
CA ALA A 524 4.37 -20.10 -0.39
C ALA A 524 3.26 -20.74 -1.26
N TRP A 525 3.44 -20.78 -2.57
CA TRP A 525 2.49 -21.45 -3.48
C TRP A 525 2.47 -22.97 -3.30
N TYR A 526 3.62 -23.59 -2.99
CA TYR A 526 3.68 -25.00 -2.60
C TYR A 526 2.88 -25.27 -1.30
N ALA A 527 2.94 -24.35 -0.33
CA ALA A 527 2.12 -24.41 0.87
C ALA A 527 0.63 -24.25 0.55
N VAL A 528 0.26 -23.32 -0.35
CA VAL A 528 -1.14 -23.15 -0.83
C VAL A 528 -1.65 -24.46 -1.46
N LEU A 529 -0.88 -25.08 -2.34
CA LEU A 529 -1.25 -26.37 -2.96
C LEU A 529 -1.50 -27.44 -1.89
N ASN A 530 -0.56 -27.61 -0.94
CA ASN A 530 -0.70 -28.61 0.10
C ASN A 530 -1.90 -28.35 1.04
N ALA A 531 -2.13 -27.08 1.43
CA ALA A 531 -3.29 -26.72 2.24
C ALA A 531 -4.62 -26.99 1.52
N THR A 532 -4.70 -26.64 0.25
CA THR A 532 -5.90 -26.86 -0.56
C THR A 532 -6.16 -28.33 -0.84
N GLU A 533 -5.13 -29.17 -0.88
CA GLU A 533 -5.26 -30.63 -0.99
C GLU A 533 -5.58 -31.33 0.33
N GLY A 534 -5.43 -30.65 1.48
CA GLY A 534 -5.66 -31.17 2.80
C GLY A 534 -4.40 -31.72 3.49
N ARG A 535 -3.23 -31.56 2.92
CA ARG A 535 -1.92 -31.93 3.51
C ARG A 535 -1.45 -30.83 4.45
N LEU A 536 -2.16 -30.69 5.56
CA LEU A 536 -2.02 -29.53 6.44
C LEU A 536 -0.69 -29.48 7.19
N CYS A 537 -0.10 -30.64 7.49
CA CYS A 537 1.20 -30.69 8.16
C CYS A 537 2.30 -30.13 7.26
N VAL A 538 2.35 -30.57 6.01
CA VAL A 538 3.34 -30.04 5.02
C VAL A 538 3.14 -28.54 4.81
N ALA A 539 1.89 -28.09 4.68
CA ALA A 539 1.58 -26.68 4.52
C ALA A 539 2.03 -25.84 5.72
N ALA A 540 1.73 -26.30 6.95
CA ALA A 540 2.09 -25.62 8.19
C ALA A 540 3.62 -25.57 8.40
N ASP A 541 4.32 -26.67 8.15
CA ASP A 541 5.78 -26.73 8.27
C ASP A 541 6.46 -25.79 7.26
N THR A 542 5.94 -25.73 6.02
CA THR A 542 6.45 -24.82 4.99
C THR A 542 6.25 -23.35 5.41
N VAL A 543 5.07 -23.01 5.94
CA VAL A 543 4.78 -21.65 6.42
C VAL A 543 5.63 -21.28 7.62
N ALA A 544 5.85 -22.21 8.57
CA ALA A 544 6.72 -22.00 9.73
C ALA A 544 8.16 -21.70 9.30
N ALA A 545 8.68 -22.50 8.36
CA ALA A 545 10.01 -22.28 7.80
C ALA A 545 10.17 -20.94 7.08
N LEU A 546 9.13 -20.49 6.36
CA LEU A 546 9.11 -19.16 5.74
C LEU A 546 9.08 -18.04 6.78
N GLY A 547 8.29 -18.19 7.85
CA GLY A 547 8.17 -17.19 8.90
C GLY A 547 9.46 -16.96 9.70
N GLU A 548 10.25 -18.02 9.93
CA GLU A 548 11.54 -17.93 10.62
C GLU A 548 12.65 -17.27 9.80
N GLN A 549 12.53 -17.27 8.49
CA GLN A 549 13.60 -16.92 7.56
C GLN A 549 13.36 -15.64 6.77
N ARG A 550 12.18 -15.04 6.91
CA ARG A 550 11.77 -13.87 6.14
C ARG A 550 12.55 -12.64 6.57
N ASP A 551 13.16 -11.97 5.58
CA ASP A 551 13.72 -10.62 5.78
C ASP A 551 12.57 -9.58 5.79
N PRO A 552 12.32 -8.87 6.91
CA PRO A 552 11.22 -7.92 6.99
C PRO A 552 11.39 -6.69 6.07
N VAL A 553 12.59 -6.48 5.53
CA VAL A 553 12.92 -5.27 4.73
C VAL A 553 13.10 -5.57 3.24
N GLY A 554 13.40 -6.84 2.87
CA GLY A 554 13.77 -7.21 1.49
C GLY A 554 12.95 -8.35 0.87
N GLY A 555 11.98 -8.94 1.57
CA GLY A 555 11.19 -10.08 1.07
C GLY A 555 10.09 -9.65 0.08
N ASP A 556 9.63 -10.62 -0.75
CA ASP A 556 8.51 -10.43 -1.68
C ASP A 556 7.22 -10.05 -0.90
N PRO A 557 6.61 -8.89 -1.17
CA PRO A 557 5.40 -8.44 -0.47
C PRO A 557 4.21 -9.40 -0.65
N ALA A 558 4.14 -10.15 -1.76
CA ALA A 558 3.05 -11.10 -2.03
C ALA A 558 3.09 -12.34 -1.13
N VAL A 559 4.22 -12.70 -0.55
CA VAL A 559 4.38 -13.90 0.29
C VAL A 559 3.63 -13.79 1.62
N GLY A 560 3.57 -12.60 2.23
CA GLY A 560 2.85 -12.40 3.49
C GLY A 560 1.37 -12.80 3.42
N PRO A 561 0.59 -12.26 2.50
CA PRO A 561 -0.81 -12.63 2.29
C PRO A 561 -1.02 -14.12 1.98
N LEU A 562 -0.10 -14.77 1.24
CA LEU A 562 -0.14 -16.21 0.98
C LEU A 562 0.04 -17.03 2.27
N ILE A 563 0.98 -16.65 3.13
CA ILE A 563 1.19 -17.27 4.45
C ILE A 563 -0.06 -17.15 5.31
N GLU A 564 -0.71 -15.98 5.32
CA GLU A 564 -1.94 -15.75 6.06
C GLU A 564 -3.09 -16.63 5.55
N LEU A 565 -3.26 -16.72 4.23
CA LEU A 565 -4.29 -17.60 3.63
C LEU A 565 -4.05 -19.07 3.93
N VAL A 566 -2.81 -19.55 3.82
CA VAL A 566 -2.47 -20.94 4.16
C VAL A 566 -2.75 -21.22 5.62
N SER A 567 -2.32 -20.32 6.52
CA SER A 567 -2.56 -20.45 7.96
C SER A 567 -4.05 -20.46 8.29
N ALA A 568 -4.83 -19.58 7.65
CA ALA A 568 -6.29 -19.55 7.80
C ALA A 568 -6.93 -20.86 7.34
N GLN A 569 -6.52 -21.40 6.18
CA GLN A 569 -7.01 -22.68 5.66
C GLN A 569 -6.69 -23.83 6.64
N VAL A 570 -5.45 -23.92 7.12
CA VAL A 570 -5.04 -24.92 8.13
C VAL A 570 -5.89 -24.83 9.38
N TRP A 571 -6.13 -23.62 9.88
CA TRP A 571 -6.96 -23.41 11.07
C TRP A 571 -8.44 -23.74 10.83
N ILE A 572 -8.98 -23.41 9.64
CA ILE A 572 -10.36 -23.80 9.28
C ILE A 572 -10.50 -25.32 9.30
N GLU A 573 -9.59 -26.07 8.64
CA GLU A 573 -9.68 -27.53 8.56
C GLU A 573 -9.50 -28.21 9.93
N ARG A 574 -8.71 -27.58 10.82
CA ARG A 574 -8.55 -28.00 12.22
C ARG A 574 -9.62 -27.46 13.17
N ASP A 575 -10.69 -26.83 12.63
CA ASP A 575 -11.81 -26.25 13.37
C ASP A 575 -11.42 -25.16 14.38
N ARG A 576 -10.36 -24.38 14.08
CA ARG A 576 -9.94 -23.19 14.83
C ARG A 576 -10.50 -21.93 14.16
N LEU A 577 -11.84 -21.82 14.13
CA LEU A 577 -12.53 -20.81 13.33
C LEU A 577 -12.30 -19.37 13.83
N ASP A 578 -12.11 -19.18 15.14
CA ASP A 578 -11.90 -17.84 15.72
C ASP A 578 -10.50 -17.33 15.42
N ASP A 579 -9.50 -18.21 15.44
CA ASP A 579 -8.13 -17.85 15.06
C ASP A 579 -8.04 -17.52 13.56
N ALA A 580 -8.69 -18.34 12.72
CA ALA A 580 -8.74 -18.09 11.28
C ALA A 580 -9.46 -16.77 10.95
N TRP A 581 -10.56 -16.49 11.65
CA TRP A 581 -11.30 -15.24 11.46
C TRP A 581 -10.47 -14.02 11.85
N ALA A 582 -9.81 -14.05 13.02
CA ALA A 582 -8.97 -12.95 13.49
C ALA A 582 -7.83 -12.64 12.52
N LEU A 583 -7.21 -13.67 11.94
CA LEU A 583 -6.15 -13.51 10.96
C LEU A 583 -6.65 -12.85 9.68
N LEU A 584 -7.76 -13.36 9.12
CA LEU A 584 -8.36 -12.82 7.88
C LEU A 584 -8.95 -11.42 8.05
N ASP A 585 -9.32 -11.01 9.27
CA ASP A 585 -9.83 -9.68 9.58
C ASP A 585 -8.68 -8.68 9.75
N ALA A 586 -7.58 -9.08 10.37
CA ALA A 586 -6.35 -8.29 10.45
C ALA A 586 -5.77 -8.01 9.05
N GLY A 587 -5.78 -8.99 8.14
CA GLY A 587 -5.32 -8.84 6.77
C GLY A 587 -6.13 -7.83 5.94
N ARG A 588 -7.39 -7.57 6.26
CA ARG A 588 -8.21 -6.52 5.62
C ARG A 588 -7.66 -5.12 5.83
N THR A 589 -7.08 -4.84 6.99
CA THR A 589 -6.53 -3.53 7.35
C THR A 589 -5.16 -3.29 6.71
N THR A 590 -4.38 -4.34 6.52
CA THR A 590 -3.06 -4.27 5.86
C THR A 590 -3.16 -4.17 4.33
N SER A 591 -4.11 -4.87 3.72
CA SER A 591 -4.33 -4.83 2.26
C SER A 591 -4.90 -3.50 1.76
N ALA A 592 -5.60 -2.74 2.60
CA ALA A 592 -6.17 -1.43 2.23
C ALA A 592 -5.11 -0.32 2.04
N GLY A 593 -3.87 -0.55 2.48
CA GLY A 593 -2.75 0.41 2.37
C GLY A 593 -1.65 0.02 1.37
N MET A 594 -1.74 -1.15 0.74
CA MET A 594 -0.76 -1.59 -0.24
C MET A 594 -1.11 -1.04 -1.63
N LEU A 595 -0.12 -0.47 -2.29
CA LEU A 595 -0.24 -0.05 -3.70
C LEU A 595 -0.45 -1.29 -4.58
N PRO A 596 -1.35 -1.26 -5.58
CA PRO A 596 -1.55 -2.37 -6.51
C PRO A 596 -0.24 -2.64 -7.28
N GLY A 597 0.41 -3.78 -6.98
CA GLY A 597 1.78 -4.04 -7.44
C GLY A 597 1.93 -5.09 -8.52
N ASP A 598 1.22 -6.24 -8.45
CA ASP A 598 1.52 -7.37 -9.35
C ASP A 598 0.30 -8.18 -9.81
N GLY A 599 -0.92 -7.72 -9.52
CA GLY A 599 -2.15 -8.41 -9.93
C GLY A 599 -2.46 -9.71 -9.17
N SER A 600 -1.62 -10.13 -8.24
CA SER A 600 -1.90 -11.28 -7.35
C SER A 600 -2.88 -10.94 -6.23
N GLU A 601 -3.05 -9.67 -5.94
CA GLU A 601 -3.86 -9.17 -4.82
C GLU A 601 -5.36 -9.51 -4.97
N VAL A 602 -5.90 -9.42 -6.17
CA VAL A 602 -7.34 -9.65 -6.40
C VAL A 602 -7.72 -11.11 -6.20
N PRO A 603 -6.99 -12.11 -6.74
CA PRO A 603 -7.22 -13.52 -6.43
C PRO A 603 -7.08 -13.86 -4.96
N LEU A 604 -6.11 -13.26 -4.25
CA LEU A 604 -5.90 -13.48 -2.82
C LEU A 604 -7.05 -12.88 -1.99
N ALA A 605 -7.51 -11.70 -2.34
CA ALA A 605 -8.68 -11.08 -1.69
C ALA A 605 -9.95 -11.93 -1.85
N ILE A 606 -10.19 -12.46 -3.05
CA ILE A 606 -11.31 -13.38 -3.32
C ILE A 606 -11.18 -14.66 -2.50
N ALA A 607 -10.00 -15.26 -2.42
CA ALA A 607 -9.76 -16.44 -1.61
C ALA A 607 -10.03 -16.16 -0.12
N ALA A 608 -9.60 -15.01 0.40
CA ALA A 608 -9.89 -14.58 1.77
C ALA A 608 -11.41 -14.43 2.02
N GLN A 609 -12.15 -13.84 1.05
CA GLN A 609 -13.60 -13.74 1.13
C GLN A 609 -14.28 -15.12 1.14
N LEU A 610 -13.84 -16.04 0.30
CA LEU A 610 -14.34 -17.41 0.29
C LEU A 610 -14.06 -18.14 1.62
N TYR A 611 -12.90 -17.94 2.23
CA TYR A 611 -12.59 -18.51 3.55
C TYR A 611 -13.43 -17.90 4.66
N ARG A 612 -13.69 -16.58 4.64
CA ARG A 612 -14.62 -15.93 5.57
C ARG A 612 -16.04 -16.47 5.40
N ALA A 613 -16.52 -16.60 4.14
CA ALA A 613 -17.82 -17.21 3.88
C ALA A 613 -17.90 -18.63 4.45
N ARG A 614 -16.87 -19.45 4.28
CA ARG A 614 -16.81 -20.81 4.82
C ARG A 614 -16.87 -20.83 6.36
N ILE A 615 -16.16 -19.91 7.03
CA ILE A 615 -16.23 -19.77 8.50
C ILE A 615 -17.65 -19.38 8.94
N LEU A 616 -18.29 -18.45 8.25
CA LEU A 616 -19.65 -18.00 8.53
C LEU A 616 -20.68 -19.12 8.31
N ILE A 617 -20.52 -19.92 7.24
CA ILE A 617 -21.34 -21.11 6.99
C ILE A 617 -21.18 -22.11 8.16
N ALA A 618 -19.95 -22.33 8.62
CA ALA A 618 -19.67 -23.21 9.74
C ALA A 618 -20.32 -22.72 11.05
N ARG A 619 -20.37 -21.40 11.26
CA ARG A 619 -21.03 -20.75 12.40
C ARG A 619 -22.57 -20.66 12.27
N GLY A 620 -23.12 -20.96 11.06
CA GLY A 620 -24.55 -20.87 10.78
C GLY A 620 -25.05 -19.45 10.45
N ASP A 621 -24.16 -18.48 10.25
CA ASP A 621 -24.52 -17.13 9.81
C ASP A 621 -24.56 -17.05 8.28
N PHE A 622 -25.68 -17.55 7.73
CA PHE A 622 -25.88 -17.66 6.28
C PHE A 622 -26.07 -16.30 5.59
N THR A 623 -26.51 -15.27 6.34
CA THR A 623 -26.71 -13.94 5.76
C THR A 623 -25.37 -13.29 5.52
N ALA A 624 -24.52 -13.22 6.52
CA ALA A 624 -23.17 -12.68 6.40
C ALA A 624 -22.31 -13.51 5.42
N ALA A 625 -22.52 -14.84 5.36
CA ALA A 625 -21.84 -15.68 4.38
C ALA A 625 -22.19 -15.30 2.93
N ARG A 626 -23.46 -15.02 2.65
CA ARG A 626 -23.89 -14.55 1.31
C ARG A 626 -23.31 -13.19 0.95
N ASP A 627 -23.18 -12.29 1.89
CA ASP A 627 -22.56 -10.98 1.66
C ASP A 627 -21.09 -11.16 1.23
N GLU A 628 -20.32 -12.02 1.92
CA GLU A 628 -18.95 -12.34 1.52
C GLU A 628 -18.89 -13.05 0.14
N LEU A 629 -19.80 -13.96 -0.16
CA LEU A 629 -19.87 -14.63 -1.47
C LEU A 629 -20.25 -13.66 -2.59
N ALA A 630 -21.12 -12.69 -2.34
CA ALA A 630 -21.48 -11.66 -3.30
C ALA A 630 -20.28 -10.73 -3.57
N ALA A 631 -19.55 -10.34 -2.53
CA ALA A 631 -18.35 -9.55 -2.67
C ALA A 631 -17.23 -10.29 -3.45
N ALA A 632 -17.11 -11.61 -3.27
CA ALA A 632 -16.18 -12.45 -4.01
C ALA A 632 -16.55 -12.58 -5.50
N ARG A 633 -17.83 -12.67 -5.84
CA ARG A 633 -18.30 -12.89 -7.23
C ARG A 633 -18.06 -11.71 -8.16
N GLN A 634 -18.14 -10.47 -7.68
CA GLN A 634 -17.97 -9.27 -8.50
C GLN A 634 -16.57 -9.22 -9.17
N PRO A 635 -15.45 -9.30 -8.43
CA PRO A 635 -14.13 -9.32 -9.04
C PRO A 635 -13.81 -10.67 -9.70
N ALA A 636 -14.37 -11.80 -9.23
CA ALA A 636 -14.12 -13.13 -9.78
C ALA A 636 -14.65 -13.32 -11.20
N ALA A 637 -15.65 -12.56 -11.63
CA ALA A 637 -16.23 -12.67 -12.97
C ALA A 637 -15.22 -12.36 -14.09
N GLY A 638 -14.15 -11.59 -13.81
CA GLY A 638 -13.07 -11.30 -14.74
C GLY A 638 -11.83 -12.21 -14.60
N LEU A 639 -11.74 -13.02 -13.52
CA LEU A 639 -10.52 -13.74 -13.15
C LEU A 639 -10.57 -15.26 -13.34
N GLY A 640 -11.71 -15.79 -13.79
CA GLY A 640 -11.82 -17.19 -14.18
C GLY A 640 -12.90 -18.00 -13.49
N PRO A 641 -13.29 -19.09 -14.14
CA PRO A 641 -14.48 -19.86 -13.77
C PRO A 641 -14.36 -20.63 -12.45
N HIS A 642 -13.16 -21.00 -12.01
CA HIS A 642 -12.96 -21.81 -10.81
C HIS A 642 -13.31 -21.08 -9.49
N LEU A 643 -13.06 -19.76 -9.41
CA LEU A 643 -13.39 -18.95 -8.22
C LEU A 643 -14.90 -18.72 -8.10
N THR A 644 -15.59 -18.47 -9.22
CA THR A 644 -17.05 -18.37 -9.25
C THR A 644 -17.71 -19.71 -8.95
N HIS A 645 -17.12 -20.82 -9.41
CA HIS A 645 -17.59 -22.18 -9.13
C HIS A 645 -17.51 -22.50 -7.63
N ALA A 646 -16.39 -22.15 -6.97
CA ALA A 646 -16.27 -22.34 -5.53
C ALA A 646 -17.34 -21.56 -4.74
N ALA A 647 -17.65 -20.32 -5.14
CA ALA A 647 -18.73 -19.55 -4.53
C ALA A 647 -20.12 -20.19 -4.75
N ASP A 648 -20.37 -20.79 -5.92
CA ASP A 648 -21.62 -21.49 -6.21
C ASP A 648 -21.77 -22.79 -5.40
N LEU A 649 -20.67 -23.51 -5.14
CA LEU A 649 -20.67 -24.68 -4.24
C LEU A 649 -20.98 -24.29 -2.79
N PHE A 650 -20.42 -23.18 -2.28
CA PHE A 650 -20.75 -22.68 -0.93
C PHE A 650 -22.21 -22.22 -0.83
N GLU A 651 -22.74 -21.53 -1.86
CA GLU A 651 -24.15 -21.16 -1.87
C GLU A 651 -25.05 -22.39 -1.95
N THR A 652 -24.65 -23.43 -2.68
CA THR A 652 -25.36 -24.72 -2.71
C THR A 652 -25.40 -25.34 -1.30
N GLU A 653 -24.30 -25.30 -0.55
CA GLU A 653 -24.25 -25.78 0.83
C GLU A 653 -25.17 -24.98 1.75
N ILE A 654 -25.19 -23.64 1.61
CA ILE A 654 -26.10 -22.78 2.40
C ILE A 654 -27.56 -23.19 2.13
N LEU A 655 -27.95 -23.36 0.86
CA LEU A 655 -29.29 -23.75 0.48
C LEU A 655 -29.67 -25.13 1.05
N GLN A 656 -28.76 -26.09 0.99
CA GLN A 656 -28.94 -27.43 1.59
C GLN A 656 -29.16 -27.36 3.10
N ARG A 657 -28.33 -26.58 3.82
CA ARG A 657 -28.48 -26.41 5.26
C ARG A 657 -29.76 -25.69 5.68
N GLN A 658 -30.34 -24.88 4.78
CA GLN A 658 -31.63 -24.22 4.95
C GLN A 658 -32.83 -25.11 4.52
N GLY A 659 -32.58 -26.34 4.01
CA GLY A 659 -33.63 -27.24 3.52
C GLY A 659 -34.23 -26.83 2.17
N ARG A 660 -33.61 -25.92 1.41
CA ARG A 660 -34.05 -25.46 0.10
C ARG A 660 -33.44 -26.35 -1.01
N THR A 661 -33.76 -27.65 -0.96
CA THR A 661 -33.08 -28.70 -1.73
C THR A 661 -33.26 -28.53 -3.26
N ASP A 662 -34.47 -28.10 -3.72
CA ASP A 662 -34.71 -27.89 -5.14
C ASP A 662 -33.90 -26.71 -5.71
N GLU A 663 -33.68 -25.67 -4.94
CA GLU A 663 -32.87 -24.54 -5.38
C GLU A 663 -31.39 -24.90 -5.37
N ALA A 664 -30.92 -25.62 -4.33
CA ALA A 664 -29.58 -26.16 -4.27
C ALA A 664 -29.28 -27.04 -5.49
N ARG A 665 -30.21 -27.91 -5.86
CA ARG A 665 -30.07 -28.76 -7.06
C ARG A 665 -29.92 -27.96 -8.34
N ARG A 666 -30.81 -26.99 -8.56
CA ARG A 666 -30.75 -26.16 -9.77
C ARG A 666 -29.42 -25.38 -9.84
N LEU A 667 -28.99 -24.81 -8.73
CA LEU A 667 -27.75 -24.07 -8.69
C LEU A 667 -26.53 -24.96 -8.97
N LEU A 668 -26.47 -26.13 -8.33
CA LEU A 668 -25.37 -27.08 -8.51
C LEU A 668 -25.26 -27.57 -9.94
N LEU A 669 -26.39 -28.00 -10.55
CA LEU A 669 -26.39 -28.48 -11.94
C LEU A 669 -25.97 -27.39 -12.92
N ASN A 670 -26.45 -26.15 -12.74
CA ASN A 670 -26.06 -25.03 -13.56
C ASN A 670 -24.56 -24.67 -13.36
N ALA A 671 -24.03 -24.83 -12.15
CA ALA A 671 -22.61 -24.60 -11.88
C ALA A 671 -21.73 -25.67 -12.56
N ILE A 672 -22.16 -26.94 -12.54
CA ILE A 672 -21.47 -28.05 -13.21
C ILE A 672 -21.50 -27.88 -14.75
N GLU A 673 -22.65 -27.47 -15.32
CA GLU A 673 -22.77 -27.22 -16.76
C GLU A 673 -21.90 -26.06 -17.24
N ARG A 674 -21.81 -24.99 -16.45
CA ARG A 674 -20.95 -23.82 -16.77
C ARG A 674 -19.46 -24.14 -16.69
N HIS A 675 -19.09 -25.10 -15.86
CA HIS A 675 -17.69 -25.41 -15.56
C HIS A 675 -17.47 -26.94 -15.61
N PRO A 676 -17.41 -27.56 -16.77
CA PRO A 676 -17.40 -29.03 -16.92
C PRO A 676 -16.08 -29.69 -16.46
N MET A 677 -14.99 -28.91 -16.16
CA MET A 677 -13.68 -29.53 -16.01
C MET A 677 -13.04 -29.44 -14.61
N PRO A 678 -13.16 -28.40 -13.77
CA PRO A 678 -12.11 -28.29 -12.75
C PRO A 678 -12.29 -29.16 -11.50
N ASP A 679 -13.43 -29.56 -11.03
CA ASP A 679 -13.56 -30.20 -9.71
C ASP A 679 -14.54 -31.37 -9.71
N LEU A 680 -14.24 -32.39 -10.52
CA LEU A 680 -15.05 -33.60 -10.57
C LEU A 680 -15.34 -34.19 -9.18
N ALA A 681 -14.33 -34.22 -8.29
CA ALA A 681 -14.49 -34.77 -6.95
C ALA A 681 -15.36 -33.88 -6.05
N ARG A 682 -15.16 -32.55 -6.05
CA ARG A 682 -16.03 -31.62 -5.29
C ARG A 682 -17.47 -31.65 -5.80
N ASN A 683 -17.64 -31.63 -7.09
CA ASN A 683 -18.96 -31.71 -7.72
C ASN A 683 -19.67 -33.02 -7.38
N ALA A 684 -18.94 -34.14 -7.38
CA ALA A 684 -19.46 -35.45 -7.02
C ALA A 684 -19.85 -35.51 -5.53
N VAL A 685 -19.02 -34.97 -4.64
CA VAL A 685 -19.34 -34.88 -3.21
C VAL A 685 -20.54 -33.97 -2.95
N ALA A 686 -20.61 -32.80 -3.59
CA ALA A 686 -21.76 -31.91 -3.47
C ALA A 686 -23.06 -32.55 -3.97
N LEU A 687 -22.99 -33.26 -5.11
CA LEU A 687 -24.12 -34.01 -5.65
C LEU A 687 -24.53 -35.19 -4.74
N GLY A 688 -23.52 -35.91 -4.20
CA GLY A 688 -23.76 -37.00 -3.26
C GLY A 688 -24.47 -36.52 -1.99
N ARG A 689 -24.02 -35.40 -1.40
CA ARG A 689 -24.69 -34.77 -0.27
C ARG A 689 -26.11 -34.32 -0.57
N LEU A 690 -26.33 -33.77 -1.78
CA LEU A 690 -27.65 -33.35 -2.22
C LEU A 690 -28.60 -34.58 -2.35
N ARG A 691 -28.11 -35.66 -2.93
CA ARG A 691 -28.88 -36.92 -3.06
C ARG A 691 -29.25 -37.50 -1.70
N LEU A 692 -28.31 -37.46 -0.73
CA LEU A 692 -28.61 -37.86 0.65
C LEU A 692 -29.67 -36.97 1.32
N ALA A 693 -29.67 -35.68 1.04
CA ALA A 693 -30.69 -34.77 1.54
C ALA A 693 -32.09 -35.05 0.90
N GLU A 694 -32.10 -35.67 -0.24
CA GLU A 694 -33.30 -36.11 -0.98
C GLU A 694 -33.73 -37.57 -0.64
N ASP A 695 -33.07 -38.17 0.36
CA ASP A 695 -33.23 -39.58 0.75
C ASP A 695 -32.89 -40.60 -0.38
N ASP A 696 -32.14 -40.17 -1.40
CA ASP A 696 -31.63 -41.01 -2.50
C ASP A 696 -30.22 -41.50 -2.20
N ALA A 697 -30.11 -42.47 -1.30
CA ALA A 697 -28.81 -43.03 -0.91
C ALA A 697 -28.13 -43.81 -2.04
N THR A 698 -28.88 -44.42 -2.95
CA THR A 698 -28.33 -45.13 -4.12
C THR A 698 -27.73 -44.14 -5.12
N GLY A 699 -28.46 -43.07 -5.40
CA GLY A 699 -27.95 -41.97 -6.25
C GLY A 699 -26.74 -41.26 -5.65
N ALA A 700 -26.66 -41.16 -4.32
CA ALA A 700 -25.49 -40.61 -3.63
C ALA A 700 -24.24 -41.46 -3.85
N LEU A 701 -24.33 -42.79 -3.70
CA LEU A 701 -23.23 -43.72 -4.01
C LEU A 701 -22.81 -43.62 -5.49
N ALA A 702 -23.77 -43.64 -6.41
CA ALA A 702 -23.49 -43.53 -7.83
C ALA A 702 -22.77 -42.21 -8.19
N ALA A 703 -23.08 -41.12 -7.47
CA ALA A 703 -22.44 -39.81 -7.69
C ALA A 703 -20.96 -39.80 -7.29
N VAL A 704 -20.58 -40.43 -6.16
CA VAL A 704 -19.19 -40.38 -5.64
C VAL A 704 -18.31 -41.55 -6.07
N GLN A 705 -18.91 -42.68 -6.55
CA GLN A 705 -18.19 -43.87 -6.97
C GLN A 705 -17.11 -43.60 -8.02
N PRO A 706 -17.37 -42.83 -9.11
CA PRO A 706 -16.32 -42.51 -10.09
C PRO A 706 -15.10 -41.78 -9.52
N CYS A 707 -15.30 -41.06 -8.41
CA CYS A 707 -14.19 -40.39 -7.72
C CYS A 707 -13.36 -41.39 -6.92
N LEU A 708 -14.05 -42.33 -6.23
CA LEU A 708 -13.39 -43.39 -5.47
C LEU A 708 -12.63 -44.39 -6.36
N ASP A 709 -13.14 -44.68 -7.54
CA ASP A 709 -12.49 -45.58 -8.52
C ASP A 709 -11.21 -44.97 -9.14
N ARG A 710 -11.12 -43.63 -9.18
CA ARG A 710 -9.97 -42.89 -9.69
C ARG A 710 -8.94 -42.55 -8.61
N LEU A 711 -9.17 -42.99 -7.37
CA LEU A 711 -8.38 -42.62 -6.16
C LEU A 711 -6.90 -43.05 -6.17
N THR A 712 -6.34 -43.41 -7.29
CA THR A 712 -4.96 -43.93 -7.32
C THR A 712 -3.89 -42.86 -7.26
N ILE A 713 -4.12 -41.58 -7.11
CA ILE A 713 -3.03 -40.58 -6.93
C ILE A 713 -3.53 -39.11 -7.20
N GLU A 714 -4.71 -38.92 -7.85
CA GLU A 714 -5.09 -37.63 -8.47
C GLU A 714 -6.10 -36.79 -7.70
N THR A 715 -6.66 -37.29 -6.58
CA THR A 715 -7.71 -36.60 -5.84
C THR A 715 -7.16 -35.88 -4.60
N ARG A 716 -7.73 -34.72 -4.32
CA ARG A 716 -7.45 -33.95 -3.10
C ARG A 716 -7.88 -34.77 -1.89
N LEU A 717 -7.01 -34.82 -0.86
CA LEU A 717 -7.28 -35.57 0.37
C LEU A 717 -8.63 -35.19 1.01
N LEU A 718 -8.96 -33.88 1.04
CA LEU A 718 -10.23 -33.40 1.57
C LEU A 718 -11.44 -33.95 0.84
N ASP A 719 -11.39 -34.03 -0.50
CA ASP A 719 -12.51 -34.51 -1.32
C ASP A 719 -12.65 -36.04 -1.18
N THR A 720 -11.53 -36.74 -1.03
CA THR A 720 -11.51 -38.19 -0.76
C THR A 720 -12.17 -38.51 0.58
N VAL A 721 -11.75 -37.80 1.64
CA VAL A 721 -12.37 -37.96 2.97
C VAL A 721 -13.88 -37.68 2.90
N ALA A 722 -14.26 -36.57 2.24
CA ALA A 722 -15.66 -36.18 2.07
C ALA A 722 -16.49 -37.24 1.28
N ALA A 723 -15.90 -37.84 0.23
CA ALA A 723 -16.55 -38.92 -0.55
C ALA A 723 -16.78 -40.16 0.31
N HIS A 724 -15.80 -40.58 1.10
CA HIS A 724 -15.97 -41.70 2.05
C HIS A 724 -17.05 -41.41 3.09
N LEU A 725 -17.17 -40.14 3.58
CA LEU A 725 -18.24 -39.77 4.50
C LEU A 725 -19.63 -39.86 3.86
N VAL A 726 -19.75 -39.45 2.60
CA VAL A 726 -21.00 -39.63 1.82
C VAL A 726 -21.36 -41.12 1.68
N CYS A 727 -20.38 -41.98 1.35
CA CYS A 727 -20.59 -43.42 1.28
C CYS A 727 -20.98 -44.02 2.64
N ALA A 728 -20.34 -43.64 3.71
CA ALA A 728 -20.66 -44.11 5.08
C ALA A 728 -22.11 -43.78 5.44
N GLU A 729 -22.57 -42.60 5.13
CA GLU A 729 -23.94 -42.16 5.37
C GLU A 729 -24.94 -42.91 4.49
N ALA A 730 -24.63 -43.02 3.19
CA ALA A 730 -25.48 -43.75 2.23
C ALA A 730 -25.66 -45.21 2.58
N HIS A 731 -24.56 -45.94 2.91
CA HIS A 731 -24.60 -47.32 3.32
C HIS A 731 -25.36 -47.52 4.63
N ARG A 732 -25.28 -46.58 5.55
CA ARG A 732 -26.10 -46.63 6.79
C ARG A 732 -27.59 -46.49 6.45
N VAL A 733 -27.97 -45.60 5.55
CA VAL A 733 -29.39 -45.46 5.12
C VAL A 733 -29.90 -46.73 4.43
N LEU A 734 -29.02 -47.36 3.65
CA LEU A 734 -29.34 -48.61 2.95
C LEU A 734 -29.33 -49.86 3.81
N GLY A 735 -29.05 -49.73 5.12
CA GLY A 735 -29.04 -50.85 6.05
C GLY A 735 -27.79 -51.75 5.94
N ALA A 736 -26.67 -51.21 5.43
CA ALA A 736 -25.39 -51.89 5.27
C ALA A 736 -24.34 -51.39 6.29
N PRO A 737 -24.44 -51.69 7.58
CA PRO A 737 -23.60 -51.08 8.61
C PRO A 737 -22.11 -51.47 8.52
N GLY A 738 -21.80 -52.64 7.93
CA GLY A 738 -20.43 -53.07 7.71
C GLY A 738 -19.69 -52.16 6.72
N ALA A 739 -20.30 -51.90 5.57
CA ALA A 739 -19.77 -51.02 4.57
C ALA A 739 -19.72 -49.57 5.05
N ALA A 740 -20.74 -49.12 5.82
CA ALA A 740 -20.76 -47.79 6.43
C ALA A 740 -19.57 -47.61 7.38
N ARG A 741 -19.26 -48.60 8.18
CA ARG A 741 -18.09 -48.58 9.11
C ARG A 741 -16.78 -48.56 8.34
N GLU A 742 -16.63 -49.38 7.32
CA GLU A 742 -15.42 -49.47 6.51
C GLU A 742 -15.08 -48.11 5.86
N HIS A 743 -16.04 -47.47 5.25
CA HIS A 743 -15.85 -46.17 4.67
C HIS A 743 -15.51 -45.09 5.74
N LEU A 744 -16.11 -45.16 6.91
CA LEU A 744 -15.80 -44.24 7.99
C LEU A 744 -14.39 -44.43 8.55
N GLU A 745 -13.94 -45.67 8.68
CA GLU A 745 -12.56 -46.01 9.10
C GLU A 745 -11.54 -45.54 8.07
N HIS A 746 -11.82 -45.68 6.78
CA HIS A 746 -11.00 -45.12 5.73
C HIS A 746 -10.91 -43.58 5.83
N ALA A 747 -12.05 -42.91 6.03
CA ALA A 747 -12.07 -41.45 6.21
C ALA A 747 -11.22 -41.02 7.42
N LEU A 748 -11.32 -41.71 8.55
CA LEU A 748 -10.53 -41.42 9.74
C LEU A 748 -9.02 -41.67 9.53
N THR A 749 -8.66 -42.78 8.89
CA THR A 749 -7.26 -43.11 8.55
C THR A 749 -6.61 -42.04 7.72
N LEU A 750 -7.33 -41.53 6.71
CA LEU A 750 -6.84 -40.46 5.83
C LEU A 750 -6.76 -39.11 6.53
N ALA A 751 -7.66 -38.81 7.44
CA ALA A 751 -7.77 -37.51 8.09
C ALA A 751 -6.82 -37.32 9.30
N GLU A 752 -6.46 -38.42 9.99
CA GLU A 752 -5.75 -38.37 11.25
C GLU A 752 -4.35 -37.75 11.16
N PRO A 753 -3.50 -38.04 10.15
CA PRO A 753 -2.15 -37.48 10.07
C PRO A 753 -2.14 -35.95 10.01
N ASP A 754 -3.11 -35.35 9.31
CA ASP A 754 -3.21 -33.90 9.11
C ASP A 754 -4.14 -33.20 10.12
N GLY A 755 -4.85 -33.98 10.94
CA GLY A 755 -5.78 -33.48 11.95
C GLY A 755 -7.03 -32.82 11.34
N LEU A 756 -7.55 -33.39 10.24
CA LEU A 756 -8.73 -32.88 9.54
C LEU A 756 -9.98 -33.09 10.39
N LEU A 757 -10.58 -32.00 10.88
CA LEU A 757 -11.80 -32.04 11.68
C LEU A 757 -13.00 -31.46 10.91
N ARG A 758 -12.80 -30.36 10.21
CA ARG A 758 -13.90 -29.58 9.63
C ARG A 758 -14.70 -30.38 8.60
N VAL A 759 -14.07 -31.20 7.78
CA VAL A 759 -14.72 -32.05 6.77
C VAL A 759 -15.76 -33.00 7.38
N PHE A 760 -15.50 -33.53 8.60
CA PHE A 760 -16.46 -34.37 9.35
C PHE A 760 -17.59 -33.53 9.95
N LEU A 761 -17.27 -32.37 10.50
CA LEU A 761 -18.25 -31.46 11.08
C LEU A 761 -19.22 -30.91 10.03
N ASP A 762 -18.74 -30.65 8.83
CA ASP A 762 -19.55 -30.20 7.68
C ASP A 762 -20.45 -31.31 7.12
N ALA A 763 -20.09 -32.59 7.31
CA ALA A 763 -20.95 -33.72 6.98
C ALA A 763 -22.13 -33.87 7.96
N GLY A 764 -22.08 -33.24 9.15
CA GLY A 764 -23.23 -33.03 9.99
C GLY A 764 -23.56 -34.17 10.99
N ARG A 765 -24.76 -34.05 11.58
CA ARG A 765 -25.19 -34.88 12.73
C ARG A 765 -25.26 -36.39 12.45
N ARG A 766 -25.53 -36.75 11.19
CA ARG A 766 -25.62 -38.15 10.82
C ARG A 766 -24.29 -38.87 10.96
N ILE A 767 -23.19 -38.20 10.61
CA ILE A 767 -21.81 -38.70 10.81
C ILE A 767 -21.49 -38.83 12.31
N ARG A 768 -21.90 -37.88 13.17
CA ARG A 768 -21.76 -38.00 14.62
C ARG A 768 -22.39 -39.30 15.14
N SER A 769 -23.60 -39.62 14.69
CA SER A 769 -24.31 -40.85 15.08
C SER A 769 -23.52 -42.09 14.66
N ILE A 770 -22.98 -42.15 13.46
CA ILE A 770 -22.17 -43.24 12.93
C ILE A 770 -20.88 -43.38 13.75
N LEU A 771 -20.17 -42.28 14.00
CA LEU A 771 -18.95 -42.24 14.83
C LEU A 771 -19.18 -42.78 16.23
N THR A 772 -20.33 -42.42 16.86
CA THR A 772 -20.64 -42.84 18.21
C THR A 772 -20.90 -44.32 18.32
N VAL A 773 -21.64 -44.88 17.32
CA VAL A 773 -22.15 -46.25 17.35
C VAL A 773 -21.16 -47.26 16.77
N MET A 774 -20.46 -46.90 15.69
CA MET A 774 -19.69 -47.87 14.89
C MET A 774 -18.19 -47.85 15.14
N ILE A 775 -17.63 -46.74 15.65
CA ILE A 775 -16.18 -46.64 15.93
C ILE A 775 -15.93 -46.84 17.43
N PRO A 776 -15.09 -47.83 17.81
CA PRO A 776 -14.77 -48.09 19.23
C PRO A 776 -14.08 -46.91 19.91
N ALA A 777 -14.34 -46.72 21.20
CA ALA A 777 -13.70 -45.66 21.98
C ALA A 777 -12.18 -45.88 22.16
N ASP A 778 -11.77 -47.13 22.19
CA ASP A 778 -10.37 -47.55 22.44
C ASP A 778 -9.69 -48.08 21.16
N GLY A 779 -10.24 -47.72 19.98
CA GLY A 779 -9.72 -48.16 18.69
C GLY A 779 -8.55 -47.30 18.17
N PRO A 780 -8.02 -47.64 16.97
CA PRO A 780 -6.89 -46.96 16.39
C PRO A 780 -7.11 -45.44 16.16
N HIS A 781 -8.36 -45.00 16.05
CA HIS A 781 -8.73 -43.59 15.83
C HIS A 781 -9.34 -42.90 17.05
N ALA A 782 -9.07 -43.39 18.27
CA ALA A 782 -9.69 -42.94 19.50
C ALA A 782 -9.49 -41.44 19.77
N GLN A 783 -8.31 -40.91 19.47
CA GLN A 783 -7.98 -39.51 19.68
C GLN A 783 -8.79 -38.60 18.73
N LEU A 784 -8.78 -38.89 17.42
CA LEU A 784 -9.53 -38.13 16.42
C LEU A 784 -11.03 -38.22 16.68
N ARG A 785 -11.55 -39.45 16.98
CA ARG A 785 -12.95 -39.67 17.36
C ARG A 785 -13.36 -38.79 18.54
N THR A 786 -12.56 -38.78 19.59
CA THR A 786 -12.84 -37.99 20.81
C THR A 786 -12.83 -36.49 20.49
N ALA A 787 -11.87 -36.02 19.70
CA ALA A 787 -11.80 -34.63 19.25
C ALA A 787 -13.05 -34.23 18.45
N LEU A 788 -13.47 -35.06 17.47
CA LEU A 788 -14.65 -34.82 16.66
C LEU A 788 -15.95 -34.81 17.51
N LEU A 789 -16.12 -35.78 18.44
CA LEU A 789 -17.33 -35.84 19.29
C LEU A 789 -17.44 -34.59 20.17
N ARG A 790 -16.32 -34.14 20.79
CA ARG A 790 -16.29 -32.89 21.58
C ARG A 790 -16.68 -31.68 20.74
N ARG A 791 -16.19 -31.60 19.52
CA ARG A 791 -16.53 -30.48 18.59
C ARG A 791 -17.99 -30.53 18.16
N PHE A 792 -18.54 -31.71 17.89
CA PHE A 792 -19.97 -31.85 17.62
C PHE A 792 -20.84 -31.46 18.83
N GLU A 793 -20.37 -31.65 20.05
CA GLU A 793 -21.03 -31.20 21.27
C GLU A 793 -20.99 -29.70 21.42
N ALA A 794 -19.82 -29.09 21.23
CA ALA A 794 -19.63 -27.64 21.28
C ALA A 794 -20.48 -26.88 20.26
N GLN A 795 -20.72 -27.46 19.06
CA GLN A 795 -21.61 -26.86 18.05
C GLN A 795 -23.08 -26.81 18.47
N HIS A 796 -23.46 -27.54 19.55
CA HIS A 796 -24.84 -27.62 20.10
C HIS A 796 -25.01 -26.78 21.38
N GLU A 797 -23.95 -26.21 21.96
CA GLU A 797 -24.06 -25.21 23.01
C GLU A 797 -24.47 -23.88 22.38
N PRO A 798 -25.58 -23.27 22.82
CA PRO A 798 -25.96 -21.93 22.33
C PRO A 798 -24.86 -20.93 22.70
N PRO A 799 -24.54 -19.98 21.84
CA PRO A 799 -23.49 -18.99 22.10
C PRO A 799 -23.79 -18.23 23.37
N VAL A 800 -22.86 -18.26 24.32
CA VAL A 800 -22.91 -17.46 25.56
C VAL A 800 -22.77 -15.99 25.17
N ARG A 801 -23.88 -15.30 25.01
CA ARG A 801 -23.92 -13.83 24.94
C ARG A 801 -24.44 -13.30 26.26
N ASN A 802 -23.63 -12.57 27.00
CA ASN A 802 -23.96 -11.85 28.24
C ASN A 802 -24.33 -12.71 29.46
N GLY A 803 -23.59 -13.79 29.76
CA GLY A 803 -23.62 -14.43 31.06
C GLY A 803 -24.93 -15.12 31.48
N ARG A 804 -25.89 -15.34 30.57
CA ARG A 804 -27.13 -16.10 30.81
C ARG A 804 -27.31 -17.21 29.77
N TYR A 805 -27.38 -18.44 30.21
CA TYR A 805 -27.70 -19.60 29.38
C TYR A 805 -29.16 -19.53 28.91
N VAL A 806 -29.41 -19.51 27.60
CA VAL A 806 -30.71 -19.77 27.02
C VAL A 806 -30.74 -21.26 26.64
N ALA A 807 -31.58 -22.05 27.28
CA ALA A 807 -31.70 -23.48 26.98
C ALA A 807 -32.22 -23.65 25.52
N ALA A 808 -31.63 -24.57 24.76
CA ALA A 808 -32.01 -24.81 23.37
C ALA A 808 -33.51 -25.24 23.26
N LEU A 809 -34.25 -24.62 22.35
CA LEU A 809 -35.61 -24.99 22.02
C LEU A 809 -35.63 -26.29 21.23
N THR A 810 -36.56 -27.19 21.51
CA THR A 810 -36.82 -28.41 20.73
C THR A 810 -37.50 -28.03 19.41
N ASP A 811 -37.48 -28.94 18.42
CA ASP A 811 -38.16 -28.71 17.14
C ASP A 811 -39.65 -28.38 17.30
N SER A 812 -40.34 -29.05 18.24
CA SER A 812 -41.73 -28.75 18.56
C SER A 812 -41.93 -27.40 19.24
N GLU A 813 -41.02 -26.97 20.12
CA GLU A 813 -41.03 -25.64 20.73
C GLU A 813 -40.72 -24.55 19.73
N THR A 814 -39.81 -24.81 18.76
CA THR A 814 -39.48 -23.89 17.66
C THR A 814 -40.64 -23.75 16.69
N ALA A 815 -41.34 -24.84 16.39
CA ALA A 815 -42.56 -24.82 15.60
C ALA A 815 -43.62 -23.92 16.24
N VAL A 816 -43.89 -24.08 17.54
CA VAL A 816 -44.84 -23.25 18.27
C VAL A 816 -44.37 -21.78 18.36
N LEU A 817 -43.05 -21.52 18.54
CA LEU A 817 -42.48 -20.16 18.59
C LEU A 817 -42.72 -19.39 17.28
N ARG A 818 -42.65 -20.05 16.14
CA ARG A 818 -42.89 -19.43 14.82
C ARG A 818 -44.33 -18.90 14.65
N TYR A 819 -45.29 -19.49 15.35
CA TYR A 819 -46.69 -19.02 15.32
C TYR A 819 -46.95 -17.85 16.29
N LEU A 820 -46.07 -17.57 17.22
CA LEU A 820 -46.27 -16.47 18.17
C LEU A 820 -46.39 -15.07 17.56
N PRO A 821 -45.70 -14.71 16.46
CA PRO A 821 -45.90 -13.41 15.81
C PRO A 821 -47.26 -13.24 15.12
N SER A 822 -47.98 -14.36 14.82
CA SER A 822 -49.31 -14.34 14.22
C SER A 822 -50.36 -13.87 15.24
N LEU A 823 -51.56 -13.52 14.75
CA LEU A 823 -52.70 -13.17 15.62
C LEU A 823 -53.50 -14.42 16.09
N LEU A 824 -53.02 -15.64 15.75
CA LEU A 824 -53.70 -16.87 16.08
C LEU A 824 -53.73 -17.15 17.56
N THR A 825 -54.87 -17.64 18.02
CA THR A 825 -55.11 -18.14 19.37
C THR A 825 -54.41 -19.47 19.60
N ASN A 826 -54.24 -19.90 20.85
CA ASN A 826 -53.65 -21.20 21.17
C ASN A 826 -54.47 -22.38 20.60
N GLU A 827 -55.80 -22.21 20.37
CA GLU A 827 -56.69 -23.19 19.81
C GLU A 827 -56.48 -23.30 18.27
N GLU A 828 -56.30 -22.18 17.60
CA GLU A 828 -55.96 -22.14 16.18
C GLU A 828 -54.55 -22.66 15.88
N ILE A 829 -53.55 -22.32 16.71
CA ILE A 829 -52.21 -22.88 16.63
C ILE A 829 -52.23 -24.43 16.85
N ALA A 830 -53.10 -24.89 17.76
CA ALA A 830 -53.26 -26.32 18.02
C ALA A 830 -53.86 -27.07 16.81
N GLN A 831 -54.82 -26.46 16.13
CA GLN A 831 -55.39 -26.99 14.90
C GLN A 831 -54.38 -27.08 13.77
N ASP A 832 -53.64 -25.98 13.53
CA ASP A 832 -52.62 -25.93 12.46
C ASP A 832 -51.47 -26.93 12.66
N LEU A 833 -51.04 -27.11 13.88
CA LEU A 833 -49.97 -28.06 14.23
C LEU A 833 -50.48 -29.48 14.51
N HIS A 834 -51.78 -29.76 14.37
CA HIS A 834 -52.40 -31.03 14.69
C HIS A 834 -52.10 -31.55 16.10
N LEU A 835 -52.03 -30.64 17.07
CA LEU A 835 -51.75 -30.91 18.48
C LEU A 835 -52.94 -30.57 19.41
N SER A 836 -52.94 -31.08 20.64
CA SER A 836 -53.93 -30.64 21.61
C SER A 836 -53.60 -29.23 22.16
N VAL A 837 -54.64 -28.46 22.53
CA VAL A 837 -54.48 -27.12 23.16
C VAL A 837 -53.61 -27.21 24.42
N ASN A 838 -53.73 -28.32 25.16
CA ASN A 838 -52.90 -28.55 26.38
C ASN A 838 -51.44 -28.77 26.02
N THR A 839 -51.16 -29.42 24.87
CA THR A 839 -49.79 -29.63 24.37
C THR A 839 -49.17 -28.31 23.97
N ILE A 840 -49.91 -27.43 23.27
CA ILE A 840 -49.49 -26.06 22.93
C ILE A 840 -49.19 -25.24 24.17
N LYS A 841 -50.10 -25.26 25.19
CA LYS A 841 -49.85 -24.57 26.44
C LYS A 841 -48.59 -25.08 27.20
N SER A 842 -48.31 -26.37 27.10
CA SER A 842 -47.10 -26.96 27.68
C SER A 842 -45.84 -26.49 26.95
N HIS A 843 -45.85 -26.49 25.58
CA HIS A 843 -44.73 -25.98 24.80
C HIS A 843 -44.51 -24.48 25.03
N LEU A 844 -45.57 -23.67 25.07
CA LEU A 844 -45.47 -22.24 25.37
C LEU A 844 -44.87 -21.96 26.76
N ARG A 845 -45.25 -22.71 27.75
CA ARG A 845 -44.70 -22.57 29.10
C ARG A 845 -43.20 -22.94 29.12
N SER A 846 -42.81 -23.95 28.36
CA SER A 846 -41.41 -24.34 28.20
C SER A 846 -40.62 -23.32 27.42
N VAL A 847 -41.18 -22.77 26.30
CA VAL A 847 -40.59 -21.70 25.51
C VAL A 847 -40.37 -20.44 26.36
N TYR A 848 -41.38 -20.00 27.13
CA TYR A 848 -41.24 -18.81 27.98
C TYR A 848 -40.19 -19.01 29.08
N ARG A 849 -40.14 -20.18 29.67
CA ARG A 849 -39.07 -20.53 30.66
C ARG A 849 -37.70 -20.55 30.03
N LYS A 850 -37.54 -21.12 28.84
CA LYS A 850 -36.24 -21.22 28.13
C LYS A 850 -35.75 -19.88 27.61
N LEU A 851 -36.66 -18.99 27.18
CA LEU A 851 -36.35 -17.64 26.76
C LEU A 851 -36.24 -16.63 27.92
N ASP A 852 -36.55 -17.08 29.17
CA ASP A 852 -36.60 -16.25 30.38
C ASP A 852 -37.53 -15.01 30.18
N VAL A 853 -38.80 -15.28 29.82
CA VAL A 853 -39.82 -14.26 29.53
C VAL A 853 -41.16 -14.65 30.15
N ALA A 854 -41.99 -13.68 30.46
CA ALA A 854 -43.24 -13.89 31.16
C ALA A 854 -44.48 -14.05 30.22
N ASN A 855 -44.41 -13.57 28.99
CA ASN A 855 -45.57 -13.48 28.11
C ASN A 855 -45.21 -13.59 26.62
N ARG A 856 -46.24 -13.78 25.78
CA ARG A 856 -46.14 -13.92 24.32
C ARG A 856 -45.41 -12.73 23.66
N ARG A 857 -45.66 -11.51 24.09
CA ARG A 857 -45.05 -10.30 23.50
C ARG A 857 -43.53 -10.25 23.79
N GLU A 858 -43.16 -10.55 25.01
CA GLU A 858 -41.77 -10.62 25.42
C GLU A 858 -41.03 -11.81 24.71
N ALA A 859 -41.72 -12.95 24.53
CA ALA A 859 -41.16 -14.09 23.82
C ALA A 859 -40.86 -13.75 22.35
N ILE A 860 -41.74 -13.00 21.67
CA ILE A 860 -41.52 -12.53 20.30
C ILE A 860 -40.34 -11.56 20.24
N ALA A 861 -40.30 -10.57 21.11
CA ALA A 861 -39.21 -9.59 21.17
C ALA A 861 -37.87 -10.26 21.45
N ARG A 862 -37.86 -11.20 22.39
CA ARG A 862 -36.65 -11.95 22.77
C ARG A 862 -36.19 -12.90 21.67
N ALA A 863 -37.12 -13.60 21.02
CA ALA A 863 -36.82 -14.49 19.92
C ALA A 863 -36.29 -13.75 18.67
N ARG A 864 -36.79 -12.56 18.38
CA ARG A 864 -36.23 -11.67 17.35
C ARG A 864 -34.81 -11.19 17.71
N GLY A 865 -34.59 -10.78 18.94
CA GLY A 865 -33.28 -10.38 19.44
C GLY A 865 -32.24 -11.50 19.48
N LEU A 866 -32.70 -12.77 19.44
CA LEU A 866 -31.88 -13.98 19.38
C LEU A 866 -31.82 -14.60 17.98
N ASN A 867 -32.37 -13.94 16.94
CA ASN A 867 -32.51 -14.44 15.57
C ASN A 867 -33.19 -15.82 15.43
N LEU A 868 -34.11 -16.13 16.35
CA LEU A 868 -34.92 -17.35 16.32
C LEU A 868 -36.19 -17.21 15.47
N LEU A 869 -36.54 -15.96 15.08
CA LEU A 869 -37.65 -15.58 14.20
C LEU A 869 -37.09 -14.63 13.15
N SER A 870 -37.23 -15.00 11.88
CA SER A 870 -36.91 -14.13 10.74
C SER A 870 -37.95 -13.02 10.57
N ASP A 871 -37.50 -11.82 10.16
CA ASP A 871 -38.37 -10.65 9.88
C ASP A 871 -39.05 -10.75 8.51
N GLU A 872 -39.56 -11.91 8.13
CA GLU A 872 -40.40 -11.99 6.93
C GLU A 872 -41.84 -11.58 7.26
N ARG A 873 -42.23 -10.40 6.76
CA ARG A 873 -43.63 -9.97 6.63
C ARG A 873 -44.33 -10.98 5.68
N LEU A 874 -44.94 -11.99 6.25
CA LEU A 874 -45.95 -12.79 5.58
C LEU A 874 -47.28 -12.39 6.17
N TRP A 875 -48.11 -11.82 5.33
CA TRP A 875 -49.50 -11.60 5.25
C TRP A 875 -49.81 -10.09 4.98
N GLY A 876 -49.87 -9.75 3.66
CA GLY A 876 -50.76 -8.78 3.10
C GLY A 876 -51.89 -9.44 2.44
#